data_e7268906473be585961d7417a51543bd
#
_entry.id   e7268906473be585961d7417a51543bd
#
_cell.length_a   1.000
_cell.length_b   1.000
_cell.length_c   1.000
_cell.angle_alpha   90.00
_cell.angle_beta   90.00
_cell.angle_gamma   90.00
#
_symmetry.space_group_name_H-M   'P 1'
#
loop_
_entity.id
_entity.type
_entity.pdbx_description
1 polymer ?
#
loop_
_entity_poly.entity_id
_entity_poly.type
_entity_poly.pdbx_seq_one_letter_code
_entity_poly.pdbx_strand_id
1 'polypeptide(L)'
;LPICAVITPYYDSLLVKVTVHALTPRSTFSKMLRCLDEFRISGVKTNIYFLQNMLRTEDFQKGLCDVNYIDRHPELLVDPNIVGDRGTRILDYIGEITVNGYANAGHQAKPDFEPAPRLDADHLEAPAGTRQLLQQLGPEGVSRWIQEQNEVQVMDTTYRDAHQSLLATRVRTHDIMQAIHYTACHVPNLYAFENWGGATFDVAYRFLDESPWERLRQMREAAPNILFQMLTRGANTVGYTNYPENVVRQFIDRAAENGIDVFRVFDCLNQLSHMEVTIDEVRKLGKIAEATICYTGDIMDPNRQKYSLQYYANLAKDMERAGANIIAIKDMAGLLKPEAATALVSTLKDAVDLPIHLHSHSGSGTMLYTYANAVNAGVDIIDLATSALSSGTSQPSITAMYYALQNNPRQMNFDVKELEKIDRYWQAVRPYYAGVDAKMTYPNTTVYEHEMPGGQYSNLRQQATAVGLGDRWLEVCEMYHKVNMMFGDIIKVTPSSKVVGDMALFMVQNNLTEEDIYDHGDTIDFPLSVVNFFDGKLGIPYGGFPEDLQKIILRGREPHLESKPADVDFHKIVQEMDDKEIPISDDNISSYCIYPKVFSDYVRRYKQFGDLSVLDTPTFFFGMNPGEEVHVNLEEGKMLLIRMDNITRPDENGDRIVQFELNGMPREIRVHDKHVEDSAIEIKKANPDVPGEVGATLSGKVVKILVAKGDKVEKGDPIIVTEAMKMETTLTAPVSGTVKEIATAPGTPIESGDLLLVIGE
;
A
#
# COMPACT_ATOMS: atom_id res chain seq x y z
N LEU A 1 -46.13 -15.69 14.98
CA LEU A 1 -45.86 -17.01 14.40
C LEU A 1 -44.95 -17.77 15.35
N PRO A 2 -45.16 -19.09 15.57
CA PRO A 2 -44.21 -19.87 16.35
C PRO A 2 -42.88 -19.98 15.66
N ILE A 3 -41.81 -20.17 16.43
CA ILE A 3 -40.46 -20.44 15.89
C ILE A 3 -40.56 -21.70 15.02
N CYS A 4 -39.99 -21.67 13.82
CA CYS A 4 -40.02 -22.73 12.81
C CYS A 4 -41.40 -23.03 12.17
N ALA A 5 -42.31 -22.02 12.08
CA ALA A 5 -43.54 -22.18 11.32
C ALA A 5 -43.23 -22.38 9.83
N VAL A 6 -43.83 -23.39 9.21
CA VAL A 6 -43.69 -23.62 7.76
C VAL A 6 -44.70 -22.75 7.01
N ILE A 7 -44.23 -21.89 6.15
CA ILE A 7 -45.05 -21.08 5.25
C ILE A 7 -45.17 -21.83 3.91
N THR A 8 -46.39 -22.21 3.58
CA THR A 8 -46.65 -23.02 2.38
C THR A 8 -47.11 -22.17 1.23
N PRO A 9 -46.80 -22.52 -0.03
CA PRO A 9 -47.29 -21.79 -1.20
C PRO A 9 -48.77 -22.02 -1.53
N TYR A 10 -49.44 -22.85 -0.76
CA TYR A 10 -50.87 -23.24 -0.98
C TYR A 10 -51.87 -22.31 -0.33
N TYR A 11 -51.44 -21.35 0.47
CA TYR A 11 -52.28 -20.38 1.13
C TYR A 11 -51.89 -18.96 0.74
N ASP A 12 -52.71 -17.97 1.15
CA ASP A 12 -52.44 -16.54 0.92
C ASP A 12 -51.05 -16.15 1.48
N SER A 13 -50.40 -15.24 0.77
CA SER A 13 -49.09 -14.68 1.14
C SER A 13 -49.15 -13.76 2.37
N LEU A 14 -50.31 -13.47 2.91
CA LEU A 14 -50.49 -12.58 4.07
C LEU A 14 -50.01 -13.27 5.35
N LEU A 15 -48.87 -12.79 5.88
CA LEU A 15 -48.27 -13.35 7.12
C LEU A 15 -48.80 -12.64 8.37
N VAL A 16 -48.88 -11.32 8.34
CA VAL A 16 -49.27 -10.45 9.46
C VAL A 16 -49.98 -9.21 8.95
N LYS A 17 -51.00 -8.77 9.69
CA LYS A 17 -51.60 -7.46 9.52
C LYS A 17 -51.25 -6.56 10.70
N VAL A 18 -50.52 -5.47 10.38
CA VAL A 18 -50.17 -4.44 11.38
C VAL A 18 -51.18 -3.32 11.33
N THR A 19 -51.72 -2.96 12.50
CA THR A 19 -52.67 -1.85 12.63
C THR A 19 -52.18 -0.90 13.72
N VAL A 20 -52.12 0.39 13.42
CA VAL A 20 -51.75 1.44 14.36
C VAL A 20 -52.84 2.49 14.50
N HIS A 21 -52.93 3.11 15.65
CA HIS A 21 -53.82 4.21 15.94
C HIS A 21 -53.05 5.38 16.56
N ALA A 22 -53.30 6.60 16.08
CA ALA A 22 -52.78 7.84 16.67
C ALA A 22 -53.79 8.99 16.43
N LEU A 23 -53.57 10.12 17.09
CA LEU A 23 -54.48 11.27 17.04
C LEU A 23 -54.40 12.08 15.74
N THR A 24 -53.30 12.00 15.02
CA THR A 24 -53.11 12.72 13.75
C THR A 24 -52.56 11.79 12.66
N PRO A 25 -52.85 12.06 11.38
CA PRO A 25 -52.27 11.27 10.29
C PRO A 25 -50.73 11.16 10.35
N ARG A 26 -50.04 12.29 10.58
CA ARG A 26 -48.57 12.32 10.70
C ARG A 26 -48.07 11.41 11.83
N SER A 27 -48.68 11.43 12.98
CA SER A 27 -48.34 10.55 14.10
C SER A 27 -48.62 9.08 13.79
N THR A 28 -49.67 8.80 12.97
CA THR A 28 -50.01 7.45 12.52
C THR A 28 -48.93 6.90 11.60
N PHE A 29 -48.46 7.70 10.61
CA PHE A 29 -47.38 7.29 9.72
C PHE A 29 -46.07 7.03 10.48
N SER A 30 -45.67 7.94 11.38
CA SER A 30 -44.46 7.76 12.20
C SER A 30 -44.53 6.53 13.09
N LYS A 31 -45.71 6.25 13.68
CA LYS A 31 -45.95 5.08 14.52
C LYS A 31 -45.91 3.78 13.69
N MET A 32 -46.47 3.78 12.47
CA MET A 32 -46.45 2.62 11.57
C MET A 32 -45.03 2.32 11.09
N LEU A 33 -44.28 3.35 10.70
CA LEU A 33 -42.88 3.19 10.32
C LEU A 33 -42.08 2.54 11.44
N ARG A 34 -42.18 3.04 12.68
CA ARG A 34 -41.52 2.45 13.84
C ARG A 34 -41.93 1.00 14.07
N CYS A 35 -43.25 0.68 13.99
CA CYS A 35 -43.71 -0.69 14.11
C CYS A 35 -43.12 -1.61 13.05
N LEU A 36 -43.05 -1.17 11.80
CA LEU A 36 -42.44 -1.95 10.71
C LEU A 36 -40.91 -2.10 10.88
N ASP A 37 -40.23 -1.08 11.41
CA ASP A 37 -38.80 -1.14 11.74
C ASP A 37 -38.51 -2.16 12.87
N GLU A 38 -39.44 -2.36 13.80
CA GLU A 38 -39.33 -3.32 14.90
C GLU A 38 -39.67 -4.77 14.49
N PHE A 39 -40.34 -4.99 13.34
CA PHE A 39 -40.67 -6.34 12.87
C PHE A 39 -39.43 -7.10 12.42
N ARG A 40 -39.33 -8.35 12.86
CA ARG A 40 -38.28 -9.29 12.45
C ARG A 40 -38.93 -10.60 11.98
N ILE A 41 -38.74 -10.89 10.70
CA ILE A 41 -39.21 -12.14 10.05
C ILE A 41 -38.02 -12.72 9.27
N SER A 42 -37.61 -13.91 9.65
CA SER A 42 -36.50 -14.64 8.99
C SER A 42 -37.02 -15.84 8.22
N GLY A 43 -36.29 -16.25 7.18
CA GLY A 43 -36.60 -17.44 6.37
C GLY A 43 -37.55 -17.22 5.20
N VAL A 44 -38.18 -16.01 5.09
CA VAL A 44 -39.02 -15.64 3.93
C VAL A 44 -38.81 -14.17 3.58
N LYS A 45 -38.94 -13.83 2.30
CA LYS A 45 -38.94 -12.46 1.84
C LYS A 45 -40.27 -11.81 2.17
N THR A 46 -40.27 -10.60 2.69
CA THR A 46 -41.45 -9.81 3.03
C THR A 46 -41.49 -8.52 2.21
N ASN A 47 -42.63 -7.86 2.20
CA ASN A 47 -42.80 -6.54 1.56
C ASN A 47 -42.72 -5.37 2.58
N ILE A 48 -42.08 -5.58 3.71
CA ILE A 48 -41.92 -4.55 4.77
C ILE A 48 -41.27 -3.30 4.20
N TYR A 49 -40.16 -3.44 3.43
CA TYR A 49 -39.45 -2.32 2.80
C TYR A 49 -40.35 -1.51 1.85
N PHE A 50 -41.18 -2.18 1.03
CA PHE A 50 -42.13 -1.53 0.16
C PHE A 50 -43.12 -0.70 0.94
N LEU A 51 -43.70 -1.26 2.04
CA LEU A 51 -44.63 -0.52 2.92
C LEU A 51 -43.93 0.68 3.57
N GLN A 52 -42.66 0.55 3.99
CA GLN A 52 -41.89 1.65 4.55
C GLN A 52 -41.61 2.75 3.51
N ASN A 53 -41.23 2.37 2.28
CA ASN A 53 -41.00 3.31 1.19
C ASN A 53 -42.27 4.08 0.87
N MET A 54 -43.40 3.39 0.74
CA MET A 54 -44.71 4.02 0.52
C MET A 54 -45.08 5.02 1.63
N LEU A 55 -44.95 4.65 2.89
CA LEU A 55 -45.24 5.51 4.06
C LEU A 55 -44.32 6.75 4.14
N ARG A 56 -43.15 6.74 3.51
CA ARG A 56 -42.24 7.88 3.48
C ARG A 56 -42.54 8.87 2.37
N THR A 57 -43.28 8.48 1.33
CA THR A 57 -43.62 9.39 0.24
C THR A 57 -44.60 10.50 0.69
N GLU A 58 -44.32 11.71 0.23
CA GLU A 58 -45.14 12.88 0.56
C GLU A 58 -46.57 12.76 0.02
N ASP A 59 -46.69 12.18 -1.20
CA ASP A 59 -47.98 11.97 -1.85
C ASP A 59 -48.89 11.02 -1.05
N PHE A 60 -48.31 9.89 -0.55
CA PHE A 60 -49.07 8.98 0.30
C PHE A 60 -49.51 9.64 1.60
N GLN A 61 -48.62 10.42 2.24
CA GLN A 61 -48.94 11.14 3.47
C GLN A 61 -50.00 12.22 3.28
N LYS A 62 -50.11 12.80 2.07
CA LYS A 62 -51.12 13.78 1.67
C LYS A 62 -52.42 13.16 1.10
N GLY A 63 -52.43 11.83 0.92
CA GLY A 63 -53.57 11.14 0.31
C GLY A 63 -53.75 11.38 -1.17
N LEU A 64 -52.68 11.66 -1.89
CA LEU A 64 -52.68 11.97 -3.35
C LEU A 64 -52.42 10.75 -4.24
N CYS A 65 -52.23 9.57 -3.67
CA CYS A 65 -51.98 8.34 -4.42
C CYS A 65 -53.25 7.81 -5.10
N ASP A 66 -53.20 7.51 -6.37
CA ASP A 66 -54.23 6.80 -7.14
C ASP A 66 -53.83 5.31 -7.33
N VAL A 67 -54.73 4.56 -8.05
CA VAL A 67 -54.54 3.11 -8.30
C VAL A 67 -53.30 2.77 -9.15
N ASN A 68 -52.77 3.71 -9.89
CA ASN A 68 -51.60 3.53 -10.73
C ASN A 68 -50.34 4.13 -10.12
N TYR A 69 -50.40 4.53 -8.85
CA TYR A 69 -49.26 5.20 -8.18
C TYR A 69 -48.02 4.32 -8.14
N ILE A 70 -48.16 3.04 -7.81
CA ILE A 70 -47.06 2.08 -7.72
C ILE A 70 -46.39 1.87 -9.08
N ASP A 71 -47.21 1.77 -10.17
CA ASP A 71 -46.68 1.56 -11.52
C ASP A 71 -45.86 2.75 -12.03
N ARG A 72 -46.18 3.96 -11.55
CA ARG A 72 -45.41 5.17 -11.86
C ARG A 72 -44.18 5.37 -11.00
N HIS A 73 -44.06 4.64 -9.89
CA HIS A 73 -42.99 4.76 -8.91
C HIS A 73 -42.31 3.41 -8.62
N PRO A 74 -41.63 2.82 -9.65
CA PRO A 74 -40.98 1.54 -9.51
C PRO A 74 -39.88 1.54 -8.43
N GLU A 75 -39.32 2.71 -8.06
CA GLU A 75 -38.37 2.91 -6.96
C GLU A 75 -38.94 2.47 -5.60
N LEU A 76 -40.25 2.46 -5.42
CA LEU A 76 -40.89 1.97 -4.21
C LEU A 76 -40.69 0.47 -3.98
N LEU A 77 -40.48 -0.28 -5.05
CA LEU A 77 -40.24 -1.73 -5.02
C LEU A 77 -38.78 -2.08 -4.79
N VAL A 78 -37.88 -1.09 -4.80
CA VAL A 78 -36.48 -1.30 -4.48
C VAL A 78 -36.32 -1.40 -2.96
N ASP A 79 -35.79 -2.53 -2.50
CA ASP A 79 -35.41 -2.68 -1.08
C ASP A 79 -34.21 -1.78 -0.80
N PRO A 80 -34.33 -0.71 0.00
CA PRO A 80 -33.20 0.13 0.34
C PRO A 80 -32.15 -0.61 1.19
N ASN A 81 -32.52 -1.78 1.75
CA ASN A 81 -31.63 -2.68 2.47
C ASN A 81 -30.96 -3.73 1.56
N ILE A 82 -31.14 -3.67 0.24
CA ILE A 82 -30.27 -4.39 -0.72
C ILE A 82 -28.83 -3.85 -0.66
N VAL A 83 -28.65 -2.57 -0.29
CA VAL A 83 -27.44 -2.07 0.33
C VAL A 83 -27.60 -2.33 1.82
N GLY A 84 -27.16 -3.48 2.32
CA GLY A 84 -27.27 -3.91 3.71
C GLY A 84 -26.96 -2.77 4.68
N ASP A 85 -27.60 -2.74 5.84
CA ASP A 85 -27.26 -1.77 6.88
C ASP A 85 -25.75 -1.87 7.19
N ARG A 86 -25.17 -0.82 7.77
CA ARG A 86 -23.73 -0.78 8.04
C ARG A 86 -23.25 -1.99 8.84
N GLY A 87 -24.08 -2.51 9.76
CA GLY A 87 -23.78 -3.72 10.52
C GLY A 87 -23.76 -4.97 9.65
N THR A 88 -24.75 -5.17 8.78
CA THR A 88 -24.80 -6.33 7.85
C THR A 88 -23.58 -6.33 6.91
N ARG A 89 -23.19 -5.18 6.35
CA ARG A 89 -22.00 -5.08 5.49
C ARG A 89 -20.71 -5.46 6.22
N ILE A 90 -20.56 -5.09 7.49
CA ILE A 90 -19.45 -5.51 8.34
C ILE A 90 -19.49 -7.03 8.56
N LEU A 91 -20.67 -7.61 8.82
CA LEU A 91 -20.82 -9.07 8.96
C LEU A 91 -20.49 -9.82 7.65
N ASP A 92 -20.85 -9.27 6.48
CA ASP A 92 -20.47 -9.81 5.18
C ASP A 92 -18.94 -9.90 5.05
N TYR A 93 -18.21 -8.85 5.46
CA TYR A 93 -16.76 -8.87 5.48
C TYR A 93 -16.20 -9.90 6.47
N ILE A 94 -16.67 -9.88 7.72
CA ILE A 94 -16.21 -10.84 8.74
C ILE A 94 -16.48 -12.27 8.29
N GLY A 95 -17.65 -12.54 7.71
CA GLY A 95 -18.00 -13.85 7.14
C GLY A 95 -17.06 -14.25 6.01
N GLU A 96 -16.80 -13.35 5.06
CA GLU A 96 -15.86 -13.59 3.95
C GLU A 96 -14.46 -13.96 4.45
N ILE A 97 -13.93 -13.19 5.42
CA ILE A 97 -12.60 -13.46 5.99
C ILE A 97 -12.60 -14.75 6.82
N THR A 98 -13.67 -15.03 7.56
CA THR A 98 -13.79 -16.24 8.37
C THR A 98 -13.78 -17.52 7.50
N VAL A 99 -14.43 -17.46 6.31
CA VAL A 99 -14.51 -18.61 5.39
C VAL A 99 -13.28 -18.72 4.49
N ASN A 100 -12.89 -17.63 3.83
CA ASN A 100 -11.90 -17.63 2.76
C ASN A 100 -10.51 -17.18 3.23
N GLY A 101 -10.39 -16.62 4.43
CA GLY A 101 -9.15 -16.06 4.94
C GLY A 101 -8.78 -14.72 4.26
N TYR A 102 -7.84 -14.02 4.87
CA TYR A 102 -7.29 -12.78 4.30
C TYR A 102 -6.36 -13.11 3.14
N ALA A 103 -6.52 -12.38 2.04
CA ALA A 103 -5.73 -12.59 0.81
C ALA A 103 -5.77 -14.02 0.25
N ASN A 104 -6.91 -14.70 0.37
CA ASN A 104 -7.15 -16.09 -0.08
C ASN A 104 -6.28 -17.15 0.64
N ALA A 105 -5.86 -16.85 1.87
CA ALA A 105 -5.04 -17.77 2.69
C ALA A 105 -5.81 -19.02 3.20
N GLY A 106 -7.11 -19.12 2.94
CA GLY A 106 -7.99 -20.16 3.46
C GLY A 106 -8.46 -19.90 4.89
N HIS A 107 -9.42 -20.68 5.34
CA HIS A 107 -9.91 -20.60 6.70
C HIS A 107 -8.79 -20.91 7.69
N GLN A 108 -8.43 -19.96 8.52
CA GLN A 108 -7.48 -20.12 9.62
C GLN A 108 -8.18 -19.66 10.90
N ALA A 109 -8.15 -20.53 11.92
CA ALA A 109 -8.63 -20.12 13.23
C ALA A 109 -7.83 -18.91 13.72
N LYS A 110 -8.53 -17.90 14.25
CA LYS A 110 -7.92 -16.71 14.85
C LYS A 110 -7.04 -17.13 16.02
N PRO A 111 -5.75 -16.77 16.04
CA PRO A 111 -4.90 -17.02 17.21
C PRO A 111 -5.43 -16.34 18.47
N ASP A 112 -5.10 -16.89 19.63
CA ASP A 112 -5.34 -16.23 20.91
C ASP A 112 -4.26 -15.16 21.11
N PHE A 113 -4.64 -13.91 20.95
CA PHE A 113 -3.73 -12.77 21.07
C PHE A 113 -3.83 -12.16 22.47
N GLU A 114 -2.69 -11.80 23.06
CA GLU A 114 -2.68 -10.95 24.24
C GLU A 114 -3.22 -9.56 23.88
N PRO A 115 -4.16 -8.99 24.67
CA PRO A 115 -4.66 -7.65 24.43
C PRO A 115 -3.55 -6.61 24.57
N ALA A 116 -3.51 -5.67 23.62
CA ALA A 116 -2.54 -4.57 23.69
C ALA A 116 -2.83 -3.67 24.91
N PRO A 117 -1.79 -3.21 25.63
CA PRO A 117 -1.98 -2.30 26.74
C PRO A 117 -2.56 -0.97 26.24
N ARG A 118 -3.56 -0.45 26.96
CA ARG A 118 -4.13 0.86 26.64
C ARG A 118 -3.13 1.97 26.98
N LEU A 119 -2.94 2.88 26.03
CA LEU A 119 -2.19 4.12 26.19
C LEU A 119 -3.19 5.25 26.48
N ASP A 120 -3.35 5.58 27.76
CA ASP A 120 -4.38 6.54 28.20
C ASP A 120 -3.85 7.98 28.16
N ALA A 121 -4.31 8.74 27.18
CA ALA A 121 -4.06 10.18 27.02
C ALA A 121 -5.32 10.95 26.58
N ASP A 122 -6.50 10.31 26.55
CA ASP A 122 -7.73 10.88 26.02
C ASP A 122 -8.13 12.23 26.67
N HIS A 123 -7.66 12.48 27.90
CA HIS A 123 -7.92 13.69 28.69
C HIS A 123 -6.81 14.74 28.59
N LEU A 124 -5.75 14.49 27.82
CA LEU A 124 -4.61 15.38 27.68
C LEU A 124 -4.70 16.19 26.39
N GLU A 125 -4.32 17.46 26.49
CA GLU A 125 -4.06 18.28 25.31
C GLU A 125 -2.58 18.17 24.94
N ALA A 126 -2.31 17.95 23.64
CA ALA A 126 -0.94 17.88 23.16
C ALA A 126 -0.24 19.24 23.35
N PRO A 127 0.93 19.29 24.03
CA PRO A 127 1.67 20.55 24.21
C PRO A 127 2.19 21.10 22.89
N ALA A 128 2.55 22.38 22.83
CA ALA A 128 3.15 22.97 21.64
C ALA A 128 4.42 22.22 21.22
N GLY A 129 4.59 21.99 19.93
CA GLY A 129 5.70 21.24 19.35
C GLY A 129 6.21 21.84 18.04
N THR A 130 6.88 21.04 17.23
CA THR A 130 7.56 21.44 15.99
C THR A 130 6.62 22.01 14.93
N ARG A 131 5.35 21.60 14.91
CA ARG A 131 4.38 22.17 13.97
C ARG A 131 4.09 23.64 14.27
N GLN A 132 3.97 24.00 15.55
CA GLN A 132 3.79 25.41 15.93
C GLN A 132 5.03 26.25 15.60
N LEU A 133 6.24 25.64 15.66
CA LEU A 133 7.45 26.32 15.17
C LEU A 133 7.38 26.62 13.68
N LEU A 134 6.92 25.69 12.86
CA LEU A 134 6.74 25.92 11.43
C LEU A 134 5.73 27.05 11.16
N GLN A 135 4.62 27.07 11.90
CA GLN A 135 3.61 28.12 11.77
C GLN A 135 4.14 29.52 12.14
N GLN A 136 5.07 29.58 13.10
CA GLN A 136 5.63 30.83 13.60
C GLN A 136 6.84 31.31 12.79
N LEU A 137 7.71 30.41 12.38
CA LEU A 137 9.04 30.73 11.83
C LEU A 137 9.11 30.54 10.30
N GLY A 138 8.15 29.81 9.72
CA GLY A 138 8.21 29.36 8.34
C GLY A 138 9.29 28.30 8.08
N PRO A 139 9.37 27.74 6.85
CA PRO A 139 10.31 26.66 6.51
C PRO A 139 11.78 27.00 6.76
N GLU A 140 12.22 28.18 6.32
CA GLU A 140 13.61 28.66 6.48
C GLU A 140 13.94 28.92 7.97
N GLY A 141 12.94 29.35 8.76
CA GLY A 141 13.11 29.54 10.20
C GLY A 141 13.26 28.21 10.93
N VAL A 142 12.50 27.20 10.56
CA VAL A 142 12.65 25.83 11.10
C VAL A 142 14.00 25.23 10.72
N SER A 143 14.45 25.41 9.48
CA SER A 143 15.77 24.95 9.02
C SER A 143 16.89 25.53 9.90
N ARG A 144 16.88 26.84 10.15
CA ARG A 144 17.85 27.50 11.08
C ARG A 144 17.71 26.98 12.50
N TRP A 145 16.48 26.86 13.01
CA TRP A 145 16.24 26.35 14.36
C TRP A 145 16.85 24.97 14.54
N ILE A 146 16.71 24.05 13.55
CA ILE A 146 17.32 22.72 13.59
C ILE A 146 18.85 22.81 13.75
N GLN A 147 19.52 23.66 12.99
CA GLN A 147 20.97 23.82 13.02
C GLN A 147 21.47 24.45 14.34
N GLU A 148 20.63 25.21 15.03
CA GLU A 148 20.94 25.85 16.31
C GLU A 148 20.78 24.87 17.51
N GLN A 149 20.18 23.68 17.30
CA GLN A 149 20.00 22.71 18.36
C GLN A 149 21.34 22.03 18.72
N ASN A 150 21.61 21.91 20.02
CA ASN A 150 22.73 21.09 20.48
C ASN A 150 22.42 19.60 20.38
N GLU A 151 21.17 19.23 20.64
CA GLU A 151 20.68 17.85 20.65
C GLU A 151 20.37 17.41 19.21
N VAL A 152 20.69 16.12 18.89
CA VAL A 152 20.25 15.55 17.62
C VAL A 152 18.73 15.43 17.61
N GLN A 153 18.10 15.91 16.52
CA GLN A 153 16.65 15.82 16.34
C GLN A 153 16.26 14.42 15.85
N VAL A 154 15.07 13.97 16.21
CA VAL A 154 14.60 12.60 15.89
C VAL A 154 13.29 12.66 15.13
N MET A 155 13.23 11.99 14.00
CA MET A 155 11.98 11.64 13.32
C MET A 155 11.60 10.19 13.65
N ASP A 156 10.34 9.99 14.06
CA ASP A 156 9.80 8.66 14.34
C ASP A 156 9.18 8.07 13.08
N THR A 157 9.78 7.00 12.57
CA THR A 157 9.34 6.29 11.35
C THR A 157 8.35 5.15 11.64
N THR A 158 7.98 4.94 12.89
CA THR A 158 7.07 3.86 13.34
C THR A 158 5.79 3.82 12.52
N TYR A 159 5.25 4.99 12.16
CA TYR A 159 3.94 5.13 11.51
C TYR A 159 3.98 4.99 9.98
N ARG A 160 5.17 4.82 9.38
CA ARG A 160 5.31 4.60 7.92
C ARG A 160 6.40 3.60 7.57
N ASP A 161 7.70 3.99 7.56
CA ASP A 161 8.76 3.17 6.96
C ASP A 161 9.10 1.94 7.78
N ALA A 162 9.03 2.02 9.10
CA ALA A 162 9.26 0.88 9.97
C ALA A 162 8.32 -0.29 9.65
N HIS A 163 7.02 -0.03 9.59
CA HIS A 163 6.06 -1.08 9.25
C HIS A 163 6.00 -1.39 7.74
N GLN A 164 6.39 -0.45 6.88
CA GLN A 164 6.59 -0.75 5.47
C GLN A 164 7.66 -1.82 5.29
N SER A 165 8.74 -1.70 6.02
CA SER A 165 9.93 -2.54 5.90
C SER A 165 9.78 -3.91 6.57
N LEU A 166 9.06 -3.99 7.69
CA LEU A 166 8.89 -5.23 8.47
C LEU A 166 7.56 -5.94 8.21
N LEU A 167 6.47 -5.19 8.00
CA LEU A 167 5.10 -5.68 7.98
C LEU A 167 4.42 -5.40 6.62
N ALA A 168 5.19 -5.29 5.54
CA ALA A 168 4.71 -5.05 4.18
C ALA A 168 3.69 -3.90 4.07
N THR A 169 3.85 -2.85 4.90
CA THR A 169 2.95 -1.68 4.99
C THR A 169 1.54 -2.02 5.50
N ARG A 170 1.35 -3.12 6.21
CA ARG A 170 0.02 -3.62 6.58
C ARG A 170 -0.52 -3.04 7.90
N VAL A 171 0.24 -2.17 8.62
CA VAL A 171 -0.29 -1.58 9.86
C VAL A 171 -1.52 -0.72 9.57
N ARG A 172 -2.61 -1.02 10.25
CA ARG A 172 -3.92 -0.42 10.07
C ARG A 172 -4.04 0.91 10.81
N THR A 173 -4.89 1.78 10.29
CA THR A 173 -5.21 3.07 10.94
C THR A 173 -5.69 2.86 12.37
N HIS A 174 -6.48 1.80 12.61
CA HIS A 174 -6.97 1.44 13.94
C HIS A 174 -5.85 1.39 14.99
N ASP A 175 -4.76 0.67 14.71
CA ASP A 175 -3.66 0.51 15.68
C ASP A 175 -2.80 1.77 15.80
N ILE A 176 -2.62 2.50 14.71
CA ILE A 176 -1.90 3.80 14.73
C ILE A 176 -2.61 4.77 15.67
N MET A 177 -3.94 4.86 15.57
CA MET A 177 -4.73 5.81 16.35
C MET A 177 -4.71 5.54 17.86
N GLN A 178 -4.47 4.29 18.29
CA GLN A 178 -4.32 3.97 19.70
C GLN A 178 -3.01 4.51 20.31
N ALA A 179 -1.98 4.78 19.49
CA ALA A 179 -0.65 5.17 19.97
C ALA A 179 -0.29 6.64 19.68
N ILE A 180 -0.75 7.20 18.56
CA ILE A 180 -0.22 8.46 18.05
C ILE A 180 -0.52 9.66 18.95
N HIS A 181 -1.73 9.73 19.53
CA HIS A 181 -2.09 10.82 20.46
C HIS A 181 -1.26 10.77 21.75
N TYR A 182 -1.10 9.57 22.31
CA TYR A 182 -0.24 9.36 23.46
C TYR A 182 1.19 9.82 23.19
N THR A 183 1.73 9.45 22.03
CA THR A 183 3.09 9.85 21.65
C THR A 183 3.20 11.38 21.50
N ALA A 184 2.22 12.02 20.87
CA ALA A 184 2.18 13.46 20.71
C ALA A 184 2.10 14.23 22.03
N CYS A 185 1.45 13.67 23.06
CA CYS A 185 1.34 14.27 24.39
C CYS A 185 2.61 14.07 25.24
N HIS A 186 3.23 12.88 25.19
CA HIS A 186 4.30 12.50 26.12
C HIS A 186 5.70 12.60 25.54
N VAL A 187 5.82 12.69 24.19
CA VAL A 187 7.09 12.86 23.47
C VAL A 187 7.01 14.07 22.51
N PRO A 188 6.64 15.27 23.00
CA PRO A 188 6.33 16.42 22.14
C PRO A 188 7.57 17.04 21.47
N ASN A 189 8.76 16.67 21.88
CA ASN A 189 10.04 17.12 21.35
C ASN A 189 10.60 16.23 20.22
N LEU A 190 9.79 15.33 19.67
CA LEU A 190 10.09 14.72 18.37
C LEU A 190 10.09 15.80 17.27
N TYR A 191 11.05 15.70 16.34
CA TYR A 191 11.08 16.58 15.17
C TYR A 191 9.86 16.37 14.28
N ALA A 192 9.59 15.11 13.90
CA ALA A 192 8.47 14.77 13.04
C ALA A 192 8.01 13.32 13.22
N PHE A 193 6.78 13.03 12.81
CA PHE A 193 6.32 11.69 12.49
C PHE A 193 6.40 11.46 10.98
N GLU A 194 6.98 10.35 10.55
CA GLU A 194 6.85 9.89 9.19
C GLU A 194 5.55 9.09 9.03
N ASN A 195 4.59 9.64 8.28
CA ASN A 195 3.21 9.14 8.22
C ASN A 195 2.85 8.49 6.90
N TRP A 196 3.44 9.00 5.81
CA TRP A 196 2.98 8.72 4.47
C TRP A 196 4.12 8.44 3.50
N GLY A 197 3.83 7.69 2.46
CA GLY A 197 4.72 7.40 1.35
C GLY A 197 3.99 6.58 0.29
N GLY A 198 4.66 6.27 -0.82
CA GLY A 198 4.06 5.61 -1.95
C GLY A 198 3.38 4.29 -1.62
N ALA A 199 4.07 3.41 -0.87
CA ALA A 199 3.51 2.12 -0.50
C ALA A 199 2.34 2.24 0.49
N THR A 200 2.39 3.20 1.43
CA THR A 200 1.28 3.45 2.36
C THR A 200 0.00 3.79 1.60
N PHE A 201 0.10 4.64 0.57
CA PHE A 201 -1.03 5.05 -0.24
C PHE A 201 -1.65 3.88 -1.02
N ASP A 202 -0.82 3.13 -1.75
CA ASP A 202 -1.25 1.97 -2.54
C ASP A 202 -1.83 0.85 -1.66
N VAL A 203 -1.14 0.52 -0.55
CA VAL A 203 -1.52 -0.58 0.33
C VAL A 203 -2.81 -0.28 1.10
N ALA A 204 -3.05 0.96 1.52
CA ALA A 204 -4.28 1.34 2.20
C ALA A 204 -5.50 0.99 1.35
N TYR A 205 -5.50 1.35 0.07
CA TYR A 205 -6.58 1.01 -0.85
C TYR A 205 -6.64 -0.47 -1.22
N ARG A 206 -5.49 -1.07 -1.55
CA ARG A 206 -5.43 -2.40 -2.17
C ARG A 206 -5.67 -3.54 -1.17
N PHE A 207 -5.21 -3.37 0.06
CA PHE A 207 -5.18 -4.46 1.03
C PHE A 207 -5.89 -4.15 2.35
N LEU A 208 -5.94 -2.89 2.76
CA LEU A 208 -6.52 -2.54 4.06
C LEU A 208 -7.97 -2.06 3.94
N ASP A 209 -8.46 -1.84 2.72
CA ASP A 209 -9.78 -1.25 2.48
C ASP A 209 -9.97 0.08 3.24
N GLU A 210 -8.89 0.86 3.38
CA GLU A 210 -8.85 2.13 4.10
C GLU A 210 -8.50 3.29 3.17
N SER A 211 -9.06 4.48 3.43
CA SER A 211 -8.65 5.70 2.72
C SER A 211 -7.34 6.24 3.32
N PRO A 212 -6.27 6.39 2.53
CA PRO A 212 -5.04 7.04 3.02
C PRO A 212 -5.24 8.51 3.38
N TRP A 213 -6.19 9.20 2.75
CA TRP A 213 -6.54 10.59 3.07
C TRP A 213 -7.21 10.69 4.43
N GLU A 214 -8.18 9.82 4.70
CA GLU A 214 -8.88 9.78 5.99
C GLU A 214 -7.91 9.39 7.11
N ARG A 215 -7.04 8.40 6.89
CA ARG A 215 -5.95 8.08 7.81
C ARG A 215 -5.13 9.31 8.17
N LEU A 216 -4.71 10.09 7.17
CA LEU A 216 -3.89 11.28 7.38
C LEU A 216 -4.62 12.33 8.22
N ARG A 217 -5.90 12.57 7.94
CA ARG A 217 -6.74 13.52 8.70
C ARG A 217 -6.89 13.13 10.16
N GLN A 218 -7.23 11.85 10.41
CA GLN A 218 -7.37 11.31 11.78
C GLN A 218 -6.06 11.40 12.55
N MET A 219 -4.94 11.02 11.94
CA MET A 219 -3.62 11.15 12.55
C MET A 219 -3.30 12.60 12.88
N ARG A 220 -3.61 13.55 11.96
CA ARG A 220 -3.37 14.98 12.16
C ARG A 220 -4.21 15.57 13.29
N GLU A 221 -5.46 15.14 13.42
CA GLU A 221 -6.33 15.54 14.52
C GLU A 221 -5.78 15.04 15.87
N ALA A 222 -5.32 13.79 15.91
CA ALA A 222 -4.76 13.17 17.11
C ALA A 222 -3.38 13.73 17.52
N ALA A 223 -2.58 14.22 16.57
CA ALA A 223 -1.25 14.78 16.81
C ALA A 223 -1.10 16.17 16.17
N PRO A 224 -1.73 17.22 16.76
CA PRO A 224 -1.77 18.55 16.16
C PRO A 224 -0.47 19.36 16.31
N ASN A 225 0.48 18.89 17.10
CA ASN A 225 1.67 19.61 17.55
C ASN A 225 2.97 19.18 16.88
N ILE A 226 3.07 18.01 16.30
CA ILE A 226 4.30 17.48 15.71
C ILE A 226 4.21 17.57 14.18
N LEU A 227 5.33 17.88 13.51
CA LEU A 227 5.41 17.89 12.05
C LEU A 227 5.09 16.50 11.48
N PHE A 228 4.36 16.48 10.37
CA PHE A 228 4.10 15.27 9.59
C PHE A 228 4.95 15.28 8.33
N GLN A 229 5.68 14.20 8.14
CA GLN A 229 6.52 14.00 6.98
C GLN A 229 5.95 12.93 6.07
N MET A 230 6.00 13.16 4.76
CA MET A 230 5.77 12.14 3.76
C MET A 230 6.99 11.95 2.86
N LEU A 231 7.17 10.72 2.39
CA LEU A 231 8.12 10.40 1.34
C LEU A 231 7.43 10.52 -0.03
N THR A 232 7.96 11.35 -0.94
CA THR A 232 7.46 11.53 -2.30
C THR A 232 8.55 11.30 -3.35
N ARG A 233 8.20 10.60 -4.43
CA ARG A 233 9.14 10.20 -5.50
C ARG A 233 9.17 11.24 -6.62
N GLY A 234 9.46 12.50 -6.33
CA GLY A 234 9.52 13.56 -7.34
C GLY A 234 8.35 13.50 -8.34
N ALA A 235 8.66 13.36 -9.62
CA ALA A 235 7.66 13.26 -10.70
C ALA A 235 6.74 12.02 -10.62
N ASN A 236 7.09 10.99 -9.83
CA ASN A 236 6.25 9.81 -9.61
C ASN A 236 5.28 9.98 -8.43
N THR A 237 5.38 11.03 -7.63
CA THR A 237 4.59 11.23 -6.40
C THR A 237 4.59 9.97 -5.50
N VAL A 238 3.46 9.32 -5.32
CA VAL A 238 3.32 8.03 -4.62
C VAL A 238 3.24 6.83 -5.58
N GLY A 239 3.23 7.06 -6.91
CA GLY A 239 3.12 6.02 -7.94
C GLY A 239 4.45 5.45 -8.42
N TYR A 240 4.43 4.76 -9.55
CA TYR A 240 5.58 4.01 -10.12
C TYR A 240 5.98 4.49 -11.52
N THR A 241 5.30 5.51 -12.06
CA THR A 241 5.57 6.13 -13.37
C THR A 241 5.67 7.64 -13.21
N ASN A 242 6.26 8.34 -14.18
CA ASN A 242 6.26 9.80 -14.19
C ASN A 242 4.84 10.31 -14.53
N TYR A 243 4.31 11.18 -13.68
CA TYR A 243 3.02 11.84 -13.87
C TYR A 243 3.21 13.23 -14.48
N PRO A 244 2.16 13.76 -15.17
CA PRO A 244 2.12 15.14 -15.63
C PRO A 244 2.29 16.14 -14.49
N GLU A 245 2.86 17.30 -14.82
CA GLU A 245 3.17 18.32 -13.81
C GLU A 245 1.92 18.78 -13.05
N ASN A 246 0.78 18.95 -13.71
CA ASN A 246 -0.46 19.35 -13.07
C ASN A 246 -1.00 18.32 -12.08
N VAL A 247 -0.78 17.02 -12.33
CA VAL A 247 -1.14 15.93 -11.38
C VAL A 247 -0.21 15.95 -10.18
N VAL A 248 1.10 16.14 -10.39
CA VAL A 248 2.09 16.25 -9.30
C VAL A 248 1.73 17.42 -8.37
N ARG A 249 1.49 18.61 -8.94
CA ARG A 249 1.14 19.81 -8.16
C ARG A 249 -0.15 19.62 -7.37
N GLN A 250 -1.21 19.14 -8.01
CA GLN A 250 -2.47 18.85 -7.33
C GLN A 250 -2.29 17.85 -6.17
N PHE A 251 -1.52 16.79 -6.38
CA PHE A 251 -1.29 15.80 -5.31
C PHE A 251 -0.56 16.41 -4.11
N ILE A 252 0.48 17.23 -4.33
CA ILE A 252 1.23 17.89 -3.27
C ILE A 252 0.34 18.89 -2.52
N ASP A 253 -0.46 19.67 -3.24
CA ASP A 253 -1.43 20.60 -2.66
C ASP A 253 -2.42 19.86 -1.74
N ARG A 254 -3.03 18.79 -2.23
CA ARG A 254 -3.94 17.96 -1.42
C ARG A 254 -3.28 17.35 -0.19
N ALA A 255 -2.03 16.83 -0.33
CA ALA A 255 -1.29 16.28 0.81
C ALA A 255 -1.00 17.34 1.88
N ALA A 256 -0.62 18.55 1.46
CA ALA A 256 -0.37 19.68 2.36
C ALA A 256 -1.64 20.13 3.10
N GLU A 257 -2.79 20.23 2.40
CA GLU A 257 -4.07 20.58 3.01
C GLU A 257 -4.55 19.52 4.00
N ASN A 258 -4.36 18.24 3.70
CA ASN A 258 -4.73 17.14 4.58
C ASN A 258 -3.78 16.94 5.77
N GLY A 259 -2.66 17.68 5.84
CA GLY A 259 -1.87 17.76 7.07
C GLY A 259 -0.38 17.46 6.95
N ILE A 260 0.17 17.23 5.77
CA ILE A 260 1.62 17.06 5.58
C ILE A 260 2.32 18.43 5.71
N ASP A 261 3.43 18.43 6.46
CA ASP A 261 4.23 19.64 6.72
C ASP A 261 5.63 19.55 6.09
N VAL A 262 6.19 18.32 5.98
CA VAL A 262 7.53 18.04 5.44
C VAL A 262 7.40 17.09 4.27
N PHE A 263 7.91 17.48 3.11
CA PHE A 263 7.93 16.63 1.93
C PHE A 263 9.37 16.18 1.68
N ARG A 264 9.65 14.90 1.97
CA ARG A 264 10.91 14.23 1.66
C ARG A 264 10.89 13.81 0.19
N VAL A 265 11.49 14.64 -0.66
CA VAL A 265 11.47 14.48 -2.11
C VAL A 265 12.71 13.74 -2.57
N PHE A 266 12.54 12.65 -3.29
CA PHE A 266 13.66 11.92 -3.90
C PHE A 266 13.36 11.52 -5.34
N ASP A 267 14.40 11.24 -6.09
CA ASP A 267 14.32 10.54 -7.38
C ASP A 267 15.14 9.26 -7.33
N CYS A 268 14.64 8.21 -7.98
CA CYS A 268 15.25 6.87 -7.91
C CYS A 268 16.63 6.78 -8.58
N LEU A 269 17.01 7.77 -9.38
CA LEU A 269 18.32 7.89 -10.05
C LEU A 269 19.08 9.15 -9.60
N ASN A 270 18.59 9.86 -8.57
CA ASN A 270 19.08 11.17 -8.11
C ASN A 270 19.01 12.26 -9.21
N GLN A 271 18.03 12.18 -10.09
CA GLN A 271 17.86 13.15 -11.16
C GLN A 271 17.06 14.36 -10.65
N LEU A 272 17.75 15.48 -10.42
CA LEU A 272 17.16 16.68 -9.79
C LEU A 272 15.99 17.25 -10.60
N SER A 273 16.03 17.19 -11.93
CA SER A 273 14.95 17.67 -12.81
C SER A 273 13.60 17.00 -12.54
N HIS A 274 13.58 15.78 -11.99
CA HIS A 274 12.37 15.09 -11.57
C HIS A 274 11.84 15.54 -10.21
N MET A 275 12.67 16.22 -9.42
CA MET A 275 12.33 16.69 -8.07
C MET A 275 11.87 18.16 -8.07
N GLU A 276 12.31 18.96 -9.04
CA GLU A 276 12.14 20.41 -9.08
C GLU A 276 10.68 20.84 -8.99
N VAL A 277 9.78 20.19 -9.73
CA VAL A 277 8.34 20.51 -9.72
C VAL A 277 7.74 20.34 -8.33
N THR A 278 8.11 19.25 -7.65
CA THR A 278 7.64 18.95 -6.28
C THR A 278 8.22 19.96 -5.28
N ILE A 279 9.54 20.24 -5.35
CA ILE A 279 10.20 21.21 -4.48
C ILE A 279 9.58 22.61 -4.65
N ASP A 280 9.34 23.05 -5.89
CA ASP A 280 8.72 24.34 -6.20
C ASP A 280 7.31 24.43 -5.58
N GLU A 281 6.47 23.40 -5.75
CA GLU A 281 5.11 23.39 -5.21
C GLU A 281 5.10 23.40 -3.68
N VAL A 282 5.93 22.56 -3.04
CA VAL A 282 6.07 22.51 -1.58
C VAL A 282 6.45 23.90 -1.02
N ARG A 283 7.38 24.59 -1.66
CA ARG A 283 7.81 25.96 -1.26
C ARG A 283 6.69 26.98 -1.41
N LYS A 284 5.92 26.94 -2.50
CA LYS A 284 4.76 27.83 -2.71
C LYS A 284 3.72 27.68 -1.61
N LEU A 285 3.54 26.44 -1.11
CA LEU A 285 2.61 26.14 -0.02
C LEU A 285 3.15 26.50 1.37
N GLY A 286 4.38 27.02 1.48
CA GLY A 286 5.02 27.36 2.75
C GLY A 286 5.32 26.12 3.61
N LYS A 287 5.56 24.99 2.97
CA LYS A 287 5.92 23.71 3.61
C LYS A 287 7.42 23.46 3.49
N ILE A 288 7.94 22.49 4.24
CA ILE A 288 9.37 22.13 4.27
C ILE A 288 9.69 21.19 3.11
N ALA A 289 10.55 21.62 2.20
CA ALA A 289 11.11 20.81 1.13
C ALA A 289 12.40 20.14 1.62
N GLU A 290 12.35 18.83 1.89
CA GLU A 290 13.50 18.02 2.24
C GLU A 290 13.97 17.26 1.00
N ALA A 291 15.00 17.78 0.34
CA ALA A 291 15.56 17.14 -0.85
C ALA A 291 16.50 16.00 -0.48
N THR A 292 16.38 14.86 -1.16
CA THR A 292 16.95 13.61 -0.70
C THR A 292 17.96 13.04 -1.68
N ILE A 293 19.15 12.77 -1.17
CA ILE A 293 20.23 12.03 -1.84
C ILE A 293 20.01 10.53 -1.58
N CYS A 294 19.75 9.76 -2.63
CA CYS A 294 19.77 8.29 -2.53
C CYS A 294 21.21 7.82 -2.52
N TYR A 295 21.65 7.24 -1.40
CA TYR A 295 23.00 6.71 -1.22
C TYR A 295 23.09 5.29 -1.81
N THR A 296 24.21 4.99 -2.48
CA THR A 296 24.52 3.67 -3.02
C THR A 296 26.01 3.43 -3.09
N GLY A 297 26.42 2.18 -3.18
CA GLY A 297 27.81 1.77 -3.27
C GLY A 297 28.54 1.86 -1.93
N ASP A 298 29.87 1.98 -1.99
CA ASP A 298 30.77 2.20 -0.86
C ASP A 298 31.74 3.33 -1.17
N ILE A 299 31.53 4.50 -0.59
CA ILE A 299 32.37 5.69 -0.83
C ILE A 299 33.81 5.52 -0.30
N MET A 300 34.05 4.49 0.53
CA MET A 300 35.40 4.18 1.04
C MET A 300 36.13 3.16 0.16
N ASP A 301 35.47 2.54 -0.84
CA ASP A 301 36.12 1.63 -1.78
C ASP A 301 36.76 2.41 -2.92
N PRO A 302 38.12 2.38 -3.08
CA PRO A 302 38.83 3.09 -4.13
C PRO A 302 38.51 2.58 -5.54
N ASN A 303 37.90 1.39 -5.66
CA ASN A 303 37.53 0.81 -6.95
C ASN A 303 36.10 1.25 -7.40
N ARG A 304 35.30 1.84 -6.53
CA ARG A 304 33.91 2.28 -6.82
C ARG A 304 33.83 3.79 -6.79
N GLN A 305 34.32 4.46 -7.83
CA GLN A 305 34.41 5.93 -7.85
C GLN A 305 33.19 6.63 -8.45
N LYS A 306 32.21 5.90 -9.01
CA LYS A 306 31.04 6.48 -9.67
C LYS A 306 30.26 7.42 -8.74
N TYR A 307 29.98 6.96 -7.53
CA TYR A 307 29.27 7.72 -6.49
C TYR A 307 30.23 8.15 -5.38
N SER A 308 31.13 9.09 -5.71
CA SER A 308 32.14 9.61 -4.78
C SER A 308 31.58 10.67 -3.82
N LEU A 309 32.33 11.01 -2.76
CA LEU A 309 32.00 12.14 -1.88
C LEU A 309 31.78 13.44 -2.66
N GLN A 310 32.56 13.69 -3.71
CA GLN A 310 32.41 14.86 -4.57
C GLN A 310 31.08 14.84 -5.35
N TYR A 311 30.65 13.64 -5.83
CA TYR A 311 29.32 13.49 -6.47
C TYR A 311 28.21 13.92 -5.51
N TYR A 312 28.23 13.42 -4.27
CA TYR A 312 27.21 13.75 -3.27
C TYR A 312 27.25 15.23 -2.85
N ALA A 313 28.45 15.81 -2.69
CA ALA A 313 28.59 17.24 -2.41
C ALA A 313 28.03 18.15 -3.51
N ASN A 314 28.29 17.78 -4.76
CA ASN A 314 27.74 18.54 -5.90
C ASN A 314 26.22 18.44 -5.97
N LEU A 315 25.68 17.24 -5.79
CA LEU A 315 24.23 17.01 -5.80
C LEU A 315 23.54 17.80 -4.67
N ALA A 316 24.12 17.82 -3.46
CA ALA A 316 23.60 18.60 -2.36
C ALA A 316 23.56 20.12 -2.67
N LYS A 317 24.61 20.66 -3.29
CA LYS A 317 24.64 22.07 -3.73
C LYS A 317 23.59 22.38 -4.80
N ASP A 318 23.33 21.43 -5.70
CA ASP A 318 22.31 21.60 -6.73
C ASP A 318 20.89 21.59 -6.09
N MET A 319 20.66 20.71 -5.11
CA MET A 319 19.41 20.66 -4.34
C MET A 319 19.19 21.93 -3.49
N GLU A 320 20.24 22.48 -2.87
CA GLU A 320 20.17 23.75 -2.15
C GLU A 320 19.78 24.89 -3.11
N ARG A 321 20.39 24.96 -4.30
CA ARG A 321 20.03 25.96 -5.34
C ARG A 321 18.60 25.78 -5.85
N ALA A 322 18.10 24.54 -5.91
CA ALA A 322 16.71 24.27 -6.27
C ALA A 322 15.73 24.70 -5.17
N GLY A 323 16.23 25.08 -3.99
CA GLY A 323 15.44 25.64 -2.88
C GLY A 323 15.04 24.64 -1.81
N ALA A 324 15.78 23.56 -1.61
CA ALA A 324 15.61 22.68 -0.47
C ALA A 324 15.78 23.45 0.86
N ASN A 325 15.04 23.03 1.89
CA ASN A 325 15.19 23.51 3.26
C ASN A 325 16.07 22.56 4.10
N ILE A 326 16.11 21.28 3.73
CA ILE A 326 16.86 20.20 4.41
C ILE A 326 17.43 19.29 3.33
N ILE A 327 18.64 18.78 3.53
CA ILE A 327 19.22 17.72 2.72
C ILE A 327 19.15 16.39 3.48
N ALA A 328 18.48 15.38 2.91
CA ALA A 328 18.42 14.07 3.50
C ALA A 328 19.39 13.09 2.80
N ILE A 329 20.05 12.25 3.58
CA ILE A 329 20.76 11.06 3.12
C ILE A 329 19.81 9.89 3.27
N LYS A 330 19.43 9.25 2.15
CA LYS A 330 18.58 8.05 2.14
C LYS A 330 19.42 6.83 1.77
N ASP A 331 19.81 6.08 2.80
CA ASP A 331 20.49 4.79 2.67
C ASP A 331 19.48 3.65 2.84
N MET A 332 18.77 3.34 1.77
CA MET A 332 17.67 2.39 1.76
C MET A 332 18.06 0.92 1.87
N ALA A 333 19.35 0.60 1.78
CA ALA A 333 19.85 -0.77 1.92
C ALA A 333 20.69 -0.97 3.20
N GLY A 334 21.01 0.11 3.92
CA GLY A 334 21.91 0.05 5.06
C GLY A 334 23.38 -0.18 4.67
N LEU A 335 23.79 0.44 3.55
CA LEU A 335 25.16 0.30 3.01
C LEU A 335 26.15 1.26 3.63
N LEU A 336 25.66 2.33 4.24
CA LEU A 336 26.49 3.37 4.85
C LEU A 336 27.21 2.81 6.08
N LYS A 337 28.50 2.55 5.93
CA LYS A 337 29.36 2.07 7.02
C LYS A 337 29.69 3.20 8.01
N PRO A 338 30.10 2.89 9.26
CA PRO A 338 30.33 3.93 10.27
C PRO A 338 31.30 5.04 9.85
N GLU A 339 32.48 4.68 9.33
CA GLU A 339 33.46 5.66 8.87
C GLU A 339 33.01 6.42 7.62
N ALA A 340 32.27 5.74 6.73
CA ALA A 340 31.66 6.36 5.56
C ALA A 340 30.61 7.42 5.98
N ALA A 341 29.85 7.17 7.07
CA ALA A 341 28.89 8.13 7.62
C ALA A 341 29.60 9.40 8.11
N THR A 342 30.70 9.24 8.83
CA THR A 342 31.53 10.38 9.26
C THR A 342 32.01 11.20 8.06
N ALA A 343 32.58 10.54 7.04
CA ALA A 343 33.10 11.21 5.87
C ALA A 343 32.00 11.92 5.06
N LEU A 344 30.85 11.25 4.85
CA LEU A 344 29.75 11.79 4.06
C LEU A 344 29.08 12.98 4.79
N VAL A 345 28.74 12.84 6.07
CA VAL A 345 28.11 13.91 6.84
C VAL A 345 29.01 15.13 6.92
N SER A 346 30.31 14.97 7.25
CA SER A 346 31.26 16.08 7.27
C SER A 346 31.35 16.77 5.91
N THR A 347 31.45 15.99 4.82
CA THR A 347 31.52 16.53 3.45
C THR A 347 30.25 17.35 3.09
N LEU A 348 29.07 16.87 3.48
CA LEU A 348 27.83 17.58 3.21
C LEU A 348 27.68 18.83 4.05
N LYS A 349 28.06 18.80 5.35
CA LYS A 349 28.07 19.97 6.24
C LYS A 349 29.04 21.07 5.73
N ASP A 350 30.16 20.69 5.10
CA ASP A 350 31.08 21.61 4.45
C ASP A 350 30.58 22.13 3.09
N ALA A 351 29.68 21.40 2.44
CA ALA A 351 29.23 21.71 1.08
C ALA A 351 28.02 22.65 1.03
N VAL A 352 27.08 22.57 1.98
CA VAL A 352 25.80 23.32 2.01
C VAL A 352 25.53 23.93 3.38
N ASP A 353 24.78 25.02 3.41
CA ASP A 353 24.35 25.70 4.63
C ASP A 353 22.92 25.30 5.03
N LEU A 354 22.64 24.00 5.00
CA LEU A 354 21.36 23.41 5.33
C LEU A 354 21.52 22.30 6.37
N PRO A 355 20.47 21.98 7.15
CA PRO A 355 20.45 20.81 8.01
C PRO A 355 20.64 19.51 7.22
N ILE A 356 21.35 18.56 7.79
CA ILE A 356 21.54 17.21 7.23
C ILE A 356 20.69 16.21 8.00
N HIS A 357 19.90 15.44 7.32
CA HIS A 357 19.01 14.40 7.86
C HIS A 357 19.50 13.01 7.41
N LEU A 358 19.66 12.07 8.33
CA LEU A 358 20.09 10.69 8.00
C LEU A 358 18.95 9.69 8.18
N HIS A 359 18.69 8.95 7.10
CA HIS A 359 17.80 7.79 7.06
C HIS A 359 18.59 6.56 6.60
N SER A 360 18.55 5.47 7.36
CA SER A 360 19.15 4.19 6.96
C SER A 360 18.45 3.00 7.60
N HIS A 361 18.67 1.80 7.03
CA HIS A 361 18.06 0.53 7.44
C HIS A 361 19.06 -0.37 8.19
N SER A 362 18.60 -1.10 9.20
CA SER A 362 19.44 -1.85 10.16
C SER A 362 19.79 -3.27 9.73
N GLY A 363 19.65 -3.63 8.45
CA GLY A 363 19.83 -5.00 7.97
C GLY A 363 21.18 -5.63 8.29
N SER A 364 22.26 -4.86 8.28
CA SER A 364 23.60 -5.32 8.59
C SER A 364 23.90 -5.49 10.09
N GLY A 365 23.11 -4.84 10.96
CA GLY A 365 23.36 -4.77 12.40
C GLY A 365 24.38 -3.71 12.83
N THR A 366 24.97 -2.96 11.92
CA THR A 366 25.97 -1.91 12.21
C THR A 366 25.37 -0.53 12.43
N MET A 367 24.06 -0.34 12.16
CA MET A 367 23.45 0.98 12.04
C MET A 367 23.46 1.83 13.31
N LEU A 368 23.34 1.27 14.49
CA LEU A 368 23.48 2.06 15.73
C LEU A 368 24.85 2.75 15.80
N TYR A 369 25.91 2.03 15.38
CA TYR A 369 27.27 2.59 15.34
C TYR A 369 27.42 3.62 14.21
N THR A 370 26.85 3.34 13.03
CA THR A 370 26.79 4.29 11.90
C THR A 370 26.11 5.61 12.31
N TYR A 371 24.96 5.51 13.02
CA TYR A 371 24.23 6.69 13.48
C TYR A 371 25.01 7.47 14.56
N ALA A 372 25.65 6.77 15.51
CA ALA A 372 26.49 7.43 16.50
C ALA A 372 27.66 8.20 15.85
N ASN A 373 28.29 7.63 14.82
CA ASN A 373 29.34 8.31 14.04
C ASN A 373 28.79 9.51 13.26
N ALA A 374 27.61 9.38 12.67
CA ALA A 374 26.94 10.49 11.97
C ALA A 374 26.60 11.64 12.95
N VAL A 375 26.10 11.32 14.16
CA VAL A 375 25.83 12.31 15.22
C VAL A 375 27.12 13.03 15.63
N ASN A 376 28.20 12.29 15.81
CA ASN A 376 29.51 12.88 16.12
C ASN A 376 30.07 13.75 14.99
N ALA A 377 29.75 13.44 13.75
CA ALA A 377 30.11 14.23 12.56
C ALA A 377 29.19 15.44 12.33
N GLY A 378 28.13 15.62 13.14
CA GLY A 378 27.27 16.81 13.12
C GLY A 378 25.97 16.65 12.32
N VAL A 379 25.49 15.42 12.08
CA VAL A 379 24.15 15.24 11.49
C VAL A 379 23.08 15.87 12.37
N ASP A 380 22.12 16.56 11.79
CA ASP A 380 21.17 17.36 12.56
C ASP A 380 19.90 16.54 12.94
N ILE A 381 19.45 15.66 12.05
CA ILE A 381 18.24 14.85 12.26
C ILE A 381 18.56 13.39 11.93
N ILE A 382 17.96 12.46 12.68
CA ILE A 382 18.08 11.00 12.44
C ILE A 382 16.71 10.32 12.47
N ASP A 383 16.54 9.31 11.63
CA ASP A 383 15.32 8.49 11.54
C ASP A 383 15.44 7.27 12.46
N LEU A 384 14.49 7.11 13.37
CA LEU A 384 14.43 6.01 14.31
C LEU A 384 13.01 5.42 14.35
N ALA A 385 12.88 4.23 14.93
CA ALA A 385 11.59 3.57 15.12
C ALA A 385 11.42 3.05 16.53
N THR A 386 10.17 2.82 17.00
CA THR A 386 9.90 2.08 18.24
C THR A 386 10.61 0.72 18.19
N SER A 387 11.09 0.22 19.34
CA SER A 387 11.91 -1.01 19.39
C SER A 387 11.19 -2.21 18.80
N ALA A 388 9.87 -2.33 19.02
CA ALA A 388 9.06 -3.41 18.47
C ALA A 388 9.01 -3.43 16.93
N LEU A 389 9.18 -2.28 16.28
CA LEU A 389 9.17 -2.12 14.81
C LEU A 389 10.54 -1.63 14.28
N SER A 390 11.59 -1.82 15.03
CA SER A 390 12.96 -1.44 14.65
C SER A 390 13.79 -2.65 14.19
N SER A 391 15.00 -2.37 13.73
CA SER A 391 16.00 -3.38 13.34
C SER A 391 15.61 -4.23 12.12
N GLY A 392 16.41 -5.19 11.75
CA GLY A 392 16.22 -5.94 10.51
C GLY A 392 16.20 -5.01 9.28
N THR A 393 15.14 -5.08 8.49
CA THR A 393 14.95 -4.20 7.34
C THR A 393 14.38 -2.81 7.68
N SER A 394 14.15 -2.51 8.97
CA SER A 394 13.68 -1.21 9.47
C SER A 394 14.83 -0.34 9.99
N GLN A 395 14.48 0.81 10.58
CA GLN A 395 15.42 1.77 11.19
C GLN A 395 15.93 1.28 12.54
N PRO A 396 16.99 1.90 13.10
CA PRO A 396 17.42 1.65 14.47
C PRO A 396 16.35 2.02 15.51
N SER A 397 16.40 1.37 16.67
CA SER A 397 15.49 1.63 17.80
C SER A 397 15.74 2.99 18.44
N ILE A 398 14.66 3.76 18.71
CA ILE A 398 14.73 5.04 19.47
C ILE A 398 15.34 4.81 20.85
N THR A 399 14.87 3.82 21.61
CA THR A 399 15.35 3.56 22.97
C THR A 399 16.80 3.06 22.97
N ALA A 400 17.19 2.21 22.01
CA ALA A 400 18.58 1.77 21.89
C ALA A 400 19.52 2.95 21.54
N MET A 401 19.09 3.85 20.64
CA MET A 401 19.88 5.03 20.28
C MET A 401 19.94 6.04 21.42
N TYR A 402 18.86 6.20 22.21
CA TYR A 402 18.87 7.02 23.43
C TYR A 402 20.00 6.60 24.39
N TYR A 403 20.10 5.30 24.66
CA TYR A 403 21.16 4.79 25.54
C TYR A 403 22.55 4.85 24.89
N ALA A 404 22.66 4.63 23.59
CA ALA A 404 23.90 4.73 22.83
C ALA A 404 24.50 6.16 22.84
N LEU A 405 23.66 7.18 22.87
CA LEU A 405 24.07 8.58 22.94
C LEU A 405 24.11 9.16 24.35
N GLN A 406 23.88 8.35 25.37
CA GLN A 406 23.95 8.85 26.76
C GLN A 406 25.33 9.43 27.07
N ASN A 407 25.36 10.64 27.63
CA ASN A 407 26.57 11.46 27.88
C ASN A 407 27.28 11.97 26.59
N ASN A 408 26.71 11.80 25.40
CA ASN A 408 27.18 12.46 24.21
C ASN A 408 26.80 13.96 24.28
N PRO A 409 27.64 14.91 23.83
CA PRO A 409 27.27 16.33 23.75
C PRO A 409 25.97 16.61 22.98
N ARG A 410 25.63 15.73 22.05
CA ARG A 410 24.40 15.81 21.19
C ARG A 410 23.36 14.75 21.56
N GLN A 411 23.32 14.32 22.82
CA GLN A 411 22.39 13.30 23.32
C GLN A 411 20.92 13.71 23.07
N MET A 412 20.07 12.71 22.92
CA MET A 412 18.61 12.90 22.79
C MET A 412 17.98 13.28 24.14
N ASN A 413 16.95 14.12 24.11
CA ASN A 413 16.22 14.58 25.30
C ASN A 413 14.78 14.06 25.31
N PHE A 414 14.59 12.80 25.67
CA PHE A 414 13.27 12.16 25.78
C PHE A 414 13.05 11.55 27.18
N ASP A 415 11.78 11.47 27.59
CA ASP A 415 11.41 10.57 28.68
C ASP A 415 11.38 9.12 28.18
N VAL A 416 12.44 8.39 28.43
CA VAL A 416 12.61 7.01 27.98
C VAL A 416 11.53 6.08 28.55
N LYS A 417 10.95 6.37 29.72
CA LYS A 417 9.87 5.55 30.30
C LYS A 417 8.59 5.65 29.49
N GLU A 418 8.31 6.81 28.92
CA GLU A 418 7.18 6.99 28.03
C GLU A 418 7.40 6.28 26.69
N LEU A 419 8.61 6.35 26.15
CA LEU A 419 8.99 5.56 24.97
C LEU A 419 8.85 4.04 25.19
N GLU A 420 9.22 3.54 26.38
CA GLU A 420 9.07 2.13 26.74
C GLU A 420 7.60 1.70 26.88
N LYS A 421 6.68 2.60 27.26
CA LYS A 421 5.24 2.30 27.28
C LYS A 421 4.70 2.16 25.86
N ILE A 422 5.07 3.09 24.97
CA ILE A 422 4.73 3.04 23.55
C ILE A 422 5.28 1.75 22.92
N ASP A 423 6.50 1.39 23.25
CA ASP A 423 7.12 0.17 22.74
C ASP A 423 6.38 -1.10 23.21
N ARG A 424 5.96 -1.19 24.48
CA ARG A 424 5.12 -2.31 24.97
C ARG A 424 3.79 -2.44 24.23
N TYR A 425 3.17 -1.32 23.85
CA TYR A 425 1.98 -1.34 23.01
C TYR A 425 2.28 -2.01 21.66
N TRP A 426 3.31 -1.55 20.96
CA TRP A 426 3.67 -2.09 19.64
C TRP A 426 4.18 -3.55 19.72
N GLN A 427 4.79 -3.96 20.84
CA GLN A 427 5.16 -5.37 21.08
C GLN A 427 3.94 -6.28 21.14
N ALA A 428 2.84 -5.83 21.74
CA ALA A 428 1.60 -6.58 21.80
C ALA A 428 0.83 -6.58 20.45
N VAL A 429 0.93 -5.48 19.69
CA VAL A 429 0.23 -5.32 18.39
C VAL A 429 0.94 -6.06 17.25
N ARG A 430 2.28 -6.09 17.22
CA ARG A 430 3.05 -6.73 16.15
C ARG A 430 2.62 -8.17 15.80
N PRO A 431 2.31 -9.05 16.76
CA PRO A 431 1.81 -10.40 16.46
C PRO A 431 0.54 -10.46 15.62
N TYR A 432 -0.32 -9.43 15.64
CA TYR A 432 -1.51 -9.36 14.78
C TYR A 432 -1.16 -9.41 13.29
N TYR A 433 0.05 -9.01 12.95
CA TYR A 433 0.60 -8.94 11.59
C TYR A 433 1.51 -10.12 11.23
N ALA A 434 1.53 -11.19 12.03
CA ALA A 434 2.44 -12.33 11.85
C ALA A 434 2.39 -12.97 10.44
N GLY A 435 1.25 -12.88 9.75
CA GLY A 435 1.08 -13.38 8.38
C GLY A 435 1.88 -12.61 7.32
N VAL A 436 2.26 -11.36 7.62
CA VAL A 436 2.98 -10.46 6.70
C VAL A 436 4.33 -9.98 7.26
N ASP A 437 4.70 -10.40 8.46
CA ASP A 437 5.98 -10.07 9.09
C ASP A 437 7.13 -10.69 8.27
N ALA A 438 8.13 -9.87 7.95
CA ALA A 438 9.33 -10.28 7.21
C ALA A 438 10.15 -11.37 7.93
N LYS A 439 9.89 -11.61 9.22
CA LYS A 439 10.50 -12.65 10.08
C LYS A 439 12.05 -12.62 10.07
N MET A 440 12.63 -11.44 9.92
CA MET A 440 14.08 -11.27 10.07
C MET A 440 14.41 -11.25 11.55
N THR A 441 15.03 -12.34 12.02
CA THR A 441 15.31 -12.56 13.44
C THR A 441 16.75 -12.21 13.84
N TYR A 442 17.61 -11.94 12.84
CA TYR A 442 19.04 -11.63 13.07
C TYR A 442 19.60 -10.71 11.96
N PRO A 443 20.62 -9.90 12.28
CA PRO A 443 21.32 -9.08 11.30
C PRO A 443 22.03 -9.95 10.24
N ASN A 444 22.11 -9.46 9.00
CA ASN A 444 22.80 -10.17 7.94
C ASN A 444 23.71 -9.22 7.15
N THR A 445 25.02 -9.41 7.26
CA THR A 445 26.03 -8.59 6.57
C THR A 445 26.14 -8.87 5.07
N THR A 446 25.49 -9.91 4.54
CA THR A 446 25.43 -10.15 3.08
C THR A 446 24.73 -9.02 2.32
N VAL A 447 24.04 -8.11 3.04
CA VAL A 447 23.53 -6.87 2.44
C VAL A 447 24.64 -6.04 1.78
N TYR A 448 25.85 -6.07 2.28
CA TYR A 448 27.00 -5.40 1.66
C TYR A 448 27.47 -6.07 0.35
N GLU A 449 27.05 -7.31 0.09
CA GLU A 449 27.32 -8.04 -1.13
C GLU A 449 26.21 -7.84 -2.16
N HIS A 450 24.94 -8.10 -1.79
CA HIS A 450 23.81 -7.99 -2.73
C HIS A 450 23.25 -6.57 -2.85
N GLU A 451 23.48 -5.67 -1.89
CA GLU A 451 23.07 -4.26 -1.87
C GLU A 451 21.55 -4.02 -2.04
N MET A 452 20.74 -4.97 -1.66
CA MET A 452 19.30 -4.91 -1.86
C MET A 452 18.64 -4.04 -0.78
N PRO A 453 17.78 -3.07 -1.14
CA PRO A 453 17.04 -2.26 -0.17
C PRO A 453 16.17 -3.11 0.76
N GLY A 454 16.02 -2.68 2.03
CA GLY A 454 15.31 -3.44 3.05
C GLY A 454 13.87 -3.82 2.66
N GLY A 455 13.08 -2.86 2.19
CA GLY A 455 11.72 -3.12 1.70
C GLY A 455 11.68 -4.00 0.45
N GLN A 456 12.68 -3.86 -0.44
CA GLN A 456 12.80 -4.71 -1.63
C GLN A 456 13.18 -6.14 -1.24
N TYR A 457 14.09 -6.33 -0.27
CA TYR A 457 14.50 -7.65 0.21
C TYR A 457 13.29 -8.47 0.71
N SER A 458 12.45 -7.86 1.57
CA SER A 458 11.26 -8.52 2.10
C SER A 458 10.25 -8.89 1.01
N ASN A 459 9.99 -7.95 0.10
CA ASN A 459 9.04 -8.16 -0.99
C ASN A 459 9.56 -9.18 -2.02
N LEU A 460 10.82 -9.06 -2.45
CA LEU A 460 11.41 -9.95 -3.46
C LEU A 460 11.52 -11.39 -2.95
N ARG A 461 11.80 -11.58 -1.65
CA ARG A 461 11.81 -12.92 -1.04
C ARG A 461 10.45 -13.59 -1.07
N GLN A 462 9.38 -12.85 -0.80
CA GLN A 462 8.01 -13.35 -0.93
C GLN A 462 7.69 -13.68 -2.39
N GLN A 463 8.09 -12.82 -3.32
CA GLN A 463 7.91 -13.05 -4.75
C GLN A 463 8.68 -14.30 -5.21
N ALA A 464 9.94 -14.44 -4.84
CA ALA A 464 10.74 -15.63 -5.16
C ALA A 464 10.10 -16.91 -4.64
N THR A 465 9.58 -16.90 -3.41
CA THR A 465 8.88 -18.05 -2.82
C THR A 465 7.60 -18.38 -3.62
N ALA A 466 6.82 -17.38 -3.99
CA ALA A 466 5.56 -17.57 -4.72
C ALA A 466 5.77 -18.10 -6.16
N VAL A 467 6.92 -17.82 -6.78
CA VAL A 467 7.28 -18.38 -8.10
C VAL A 467 8.15 -19.65 -8.00
N GLY A 468 8.23 -20.28 -6.81
CA GLY A 468 8.96 -21.53 -6.61
C GLY A 468 10.49 -21.41 -6.47
N LEU A 469 11.01 -20.19 -6.28
CA LEU A 469 12.46 -19.93 -6.12
C LEU A 469 12.89 -19.77 -4.65
N GLY A 470 12.04 -20.13 -3.68
CA GLY A 470 12.32 -19.98 -2.26
C GLY A 470 13.64 -20.64 -1.83
N ASP A 471 13.90 -21.86 -2.31
CA ASP A 471 15.13 -22.61 -2.02
C ASP A 471 16.36 -22.07 -2.77
N ARG A 472 16.17 -21.28 -3.83
CA ARG A 472 17.22 -20.64 -4.62
C ARG A 472 17.44 -19.16 -4.23
N TRP A 473 16.97 -18.75 -3.06
CA TRP A 473 17.03 -17.35 -2.63
C TRP A 473 18.44 -16.74 -2.67
N LEU A 474 19.47 -17.50 -2.30
CA LEU A 474 20.85 -17.00 -2.35
C LEU A 474 21.30 -16.70 -3.79
N GLU A 475 20.91 -17.52 -4.77
CA GLU A 475 21.19 -17.27 -6.18
C GLU A 475 20.47 -15.98 -6.65
N VAL A 476 19.26 -15.72 -6.17
CA VAL A 476 18.54 -14.47 -6.48
C VAL A 476 19.29 -13.27 -5.91
N CYS A 477 19.82 -13.35 -4.70
CA CYS A 477 20.64 -12.28 -4.10
C CYS A 477 21.92 -12.01 -4.89
N GLU A 478 22.65 -13.06 -5.28
CA GLU A 478 23.85 -12.95 -6.12
C GLU A 478 23.52 -12.36 -7.50
N MET A 479 22.44 -12.84 -8.12
CA MET A 479 21.99 -12.35 -9.41
C MET A 479 21.55 -10.88 -9.34
N TYR A 480 20.93 -10.45 -8.24
CA TYR A 480 20.55 -9.05 -8.04
C TYR A 480 21.77 -8.11 -8.10
N HIS A 481 22.88 -8.49 -7.46
CA HIS A 481 24.12 -7.73 -7.56
C HIS A 481 24.68 -7.72 -9.00
N LYS A 482 24.74 -8.89 -9.65
CA LYS A 482 25.23 -9.00 -11.05
C LYS A 482 24.41 -8.14 -12.00
N VAL A 483 23.08 -8.22 -11.90
CA VAL A 483 22.17 -7.39 -12.70
C VAL A 483 22.40 -5.90 -12.45
N ASN A 484 22.61 -5.48 -11.19
CA ASN A 484 22.93 -4.08 -10.90
C ASN A 484 24.21 -3.62 -11.60
N MET A 485 25.25 -4.46 -11.60
CA MET A 485 26.50 -4.15 -12.29
C MET A 485 26.32 -4.14 -13.80
N MET A 486 25.54 -5.09 -14.38
CA MET A 486 25.16 -5.09 -15.80
C MET A 486 24.42 -3.82 -16.20
N PHE A 487 23.57 -3.28 -15.32
CA PHE A 487 22.82 -2.03 -15.56
C PHE A 487 23.68 -0.77 -15.39
N GLY A 488 24.99 -0.95 -15.13
CA GLY A 488 25.95 0.14 -14.99
C GLY A 488 26.06 0.67 -13.56
N ASP A 489 25.84 -0.15 -12.55
CA ASP A 489 25.86 0.22 -11.11
C ASP A 489 24.93 1.39 -10.83
N ILE A 490 23.64 1.12 -10.86
CA ILE A 490 22.61 2.15 -10.65
C ILE A 490 22.21 2.28 -9.18
N ILE A 491 21.57 3.40 -8.85
CA ILE A 491 20.94 3.59 -7.53
C ILE A 491 19.72 2.64 -7.42
N LYS A 492 19.63 1.95 -6.27
CA LYS A 492 18.59 0.94 -6.00
C LYS A 492 17.60 1.45 -4.96
N VAL A 493 16.60 2.17 -5.42
CA VAL A 493 15.43 2.60 -4.62
C VAL A 493 14.18 2.47 -5.49
N THR A 494 13.01 2.24 -4.89
CA THR A 494 11.77 2.10 -5.70
C THR A 494 11.54 3.34 -6.58
N PRO A 495 11.33 3.19 -7.91
CA PRO A 495 11.08 1.93 -8.62
C PRO A 495 12.33 1.23 -9.22
N SER A 496 13.53 1.83 -9.28
CA SER A 496 14.73 1.23 -9.91
C SER A 496 15.15 -0.09 -9.26
N SER A 497 15.04 -0.21 -7.93
CA SER A 497 15.30 -1.47 -7.21
C SER A 497 14.37 -2.61 -7.65
N LYS A 498 13.12 -2.29 -8.00
CA LYS A 498 12.18 -3.28 -8.55
C LYS A 498 12.64 -3.77 -9.91
N VAL A 499 13.13 -2.88 -10.78
CA VAL A 499 13.63 -3.25 -12.11
C VAL A 499 14.78 -4.24 -12.00
N VAL A 500 15.75 -3.98 -11.10
CA VAL A 500 16.86 -4.90 -10.83
C VAL A 500 16.34 -6.24 -10.29
N GLY A 501 15.40 -6.22 -9.38
CA GLY A 501 14.78 -7.43 -8.81
C GLY A 501 14.00 -8.25 -9.82
N ASP A 502 13.21 -7.62 -10.68
CA ASP A 502 12.44 -8.27 -11.74
C ASP A 502 13.39 -9.00 -12.72
N MET A 503 14.48 -8.35 -13.13
CA MET A 503 15.48 -8.97 -14.00
C MET A 503 16.22 -10.11 -13.30
N ALA A 504 16.58 -9.96 -12.02
CA ALA A 504 17.26 -11.01 -11.26
C ALA A 504 16.40 -12.25 -11.12
N LEU A 505 15.11 -12.09 -10.74
CA LEU A 505 14.16 -13.21 -10.69
C LEU A 505 13.98 -13.88 -12.05
N PHE A 506 13.83 -13.08 -13.11
CA PHE A 506 13.69 -13.57 -14.48
C PHE A 506 14.89 -14.41 -14.90
N MET A 507 16.11 -13.92 -14.66
CA MET A 507 17.33 -14.65 -15.02
C MET A 507 17.47 -15.94 -14.22
N VAL A 508 17.24 -15.93 -12.91
CA VAL A 508 17.35 -17.15 -12.08
C VAL A 508 16.28 -18.16 -12.46
N GLN A 509 15.04 -17.73 -12.73
CA GLN A 509 13.96 -18.65 -13.09
C GLN A 509 14.19 -19.34 -14.43
N ASN A 510 14.76 -18.62 -15.39
CA ASN A 510 15.06 -19.14 -16.72
C ASN A 510 16.50 -19.71 -16.85
N ASN A 511 17.26 -19.76 -15.72
CA ASN A 511 18.66 -20.20 -15.67
C ASN A 511 19.57 -19.48 -16.68
N LEU A 512 19.36 -18.18 -16.85
CA LEU A 512 20.12 -17.33 -17.76
C LEU A 512 21.36 -16.76 -17.05
N THR A 513 22.47 -16.72 -17.77
CA THR A 513 23.71 -16.06 -17.36
C THR A 513 23.84 -14.68 -18.01
N GLU A 514 24.82 -13.90 -17.59
CA GLU A 514 25.18 -12.63 -18.25
C GLU A 514 25.54 -12.84 -19.71
N GLU A 515 26.32 -13.89 -20.02
CA GLU A 515 26.71 -14.25 -21.37
C GLU A 515 25.49 -14.54 -22.26
N ASP A 516 24.50 -15.27 -21.75
CA ASP A 516 23.25 -15.55 -22.49
C ASP A 516 22.50 -14.26 -22.85
N ILE A 517 22.52 -13.25 -21.97
CA ILE A 517 21.86 -11.95 -22.23
C ILE A 517 22.59 -11.22 -23.38
N TYR A 518 23.90 -11.22 -23.39
CA TYR A 518 24.67 -10.54 -24.46
C TYR A 518 24.66 -11.32 -25.79
N ASP A 519 24.67 -12.65 -25.76
CA ASP A 519 24.76 -13.48 -26.95
C ASP A 519 23.38 -13.75 -27.61
N HIS A 520 22.33 -13.82 -26.82
CA HIS A 520 20.99 -14.25 -27.26
C HIS A 520 19.84 -13.33 -26.85
N GLY A 521 20.13 -12.16 -26.25
CA GLY A 521 19.14 -11.26 -25.70
C GLY A 521 18.11 -10.71 -26.71
N ASP A 522 18.47 -10.70 -28.01
CA ASP A 522 17.52 -10.32 -29.08
C ASP A 522 16.33 -11.27 -29.23
N THR A 523 16.45 -12.50 -28.73
CA THR A 523 15.38 -13.53 -28.72
C THR A 523 14.68 -13.67 -27.38
N ILE A 524 15.13 -12.96 -26.33
CA ILE A 524 14.60 -13.06 -24.97
C ILE A 524 13.48 -12.03 -24.78
N ASP A 525 12.34 -12.44 -24.24
CA ASP A 525 11.25 -11.55 -23.84
C ASP A 525 11.50 -11.05 -22.41
N PHE A 526 12.11 -9.88 -22.29
CA PHE A 526 12.43 -9.26 -21.01
C PHE A 526 11.19 -8.77 -20.26
N PRO A 527 11.22 -8.73 -18.91
CA PRO A 527 10.18 -8.08 -18.12
C PRO A 527 9.93 -6.64 -18.59
N LEU A 528 8.66 -6.24 -18.67
CA LEU A 528 8.28 -4.91 -19.17
C LEU A 528 8.90 -3.77 -18.35
N SER A 529 9.10 -3.97 -17.03
CA SER A 529 9.78 -2.99 -16.18
C SER A 529 11.23 -2.74 -16.62
N VAL A 530 11.94 -3.78 -17.08
CA VAL A 530 13.31 -3.68 -17.60
C VAL A 530 13.33 -2.96 -18.93
N VAL A 531 12.43 -3.33 -19.86
CA VAL A 531 12.30 -2.65 -21.15
C VAL A 531 11.98 -1.16 -20.96
N ASN A 532 11.04 -0.84 -20.11
CA ASN A 532 10.66 0.55 -19.80
C ASN A 532 11.81 1.34 -19.15
N PHE A 533 12.63 0.71 -18.31
CA PHE A 533 13.80 1.36 -17.72
C PHE A 533 14.80 1.76 -18.78
N PHE A 534 15.19 0.84 -19.67
CA PHE A 534 16.13 1.13 -20.77
C PHE A 534 15.55 2.03 -21.85
N ASP A 535 14.21 2.12 -21.95
CA ASP A 535 13.50 3.11 -22.77
C ASP A 535 13.52 4.53 -22.17
N GLY A 536 14.09 4.71 -20.96
CA GLY A 536 14.24 6.01 -20.29
C GLY A 536 13.03 6.49 -19.52
N LYS A 537 11.99 5.66 -19.32
CA LYS A 537 10.74 6.07 -18.64
C LYS A 537 10.89 6.39 -17.15
N LEU A 538 12.00 5.99 -16.54
CA LEU A 538 12.35 6.36 -15.15
C LEU A 538 13.43 7.46 -15.09
N GLY A 539 13.85 7.97 -16.23
CA GLY A 539 14.97 8.89 -16.35
C GLY A 539 16.27 8.19 -16.78
N ILE A 540 17.36 8.93 -16.74
CA ILE A 540 18.69 8.47 -17.18
C ILE A 540 19.58 8.32 -15.95
N PRO A 541 20.19 7.13 -15.69
CA PRO A 541 21.12 6.96 -14.59
C PRO A 541 22.37 7.83 -14.77
N TYR A 542 22.97 8.22 -13.64
CA TYR A 542 24.25 8.94 -13.69
C TYR A 542 25.30 8.13 -14.47
N GLY A 543 25.91 8.77 -15.47
CA GLY A 543 26.83 8.10 -16.42
C GLY A 543 26.17 7.41 -17.62
N GLY A 544 24.84 7.51 -17.76
CA GLY A 544 24.09 6.91 -18.88
C GLY A 544 23.81 5.42 -18.72
N PHE A 545 23.14 4.84 -19.72
CA PHE A 545 22.91 3.41 -19.83
C PHE A 545 24.12 2.71 -20.49
N PRO A 546 24.40 1.41 -20.17
CA PRO A 546 25.32 0.60 -20.94
C PRO A 546 24.79 0.42 -22.37
N GLU A 547 25.46 1.00 -23.36
CA GLU A 547 24.93 1.15 -24.73
C GLU A 547 24.60 -0.20 -25.39
N ASP A 548 25.47 -1.21 -25.20
CA ASP A 548 25.27 -2.53 -25.84
C ASP A 548 24.05 -3.23 -25.23
N LEU A 549 23.91 -3.20 -23.89
CA LEU A 549 22.78 -3.80 -23.22
C LEU A 549 21.46 -3.07 -23.56
N GLN A 550 21.49 -1.73 -23.65
CA GLN A 550 20.33 -0.94 -24.06
C GLN A 550 19.87 -1.33 -25.47
N LYS A 551 20.78 -1.48 -26.43
CA LYS A 551 20.46 -1.90 -27.81
C LYS A 551 19.83 -3.30 -27.84
N ILE A 552 20.36 -4.24 -27.04
CA ILE A 552 19.84 -5.61 -26.95
C ILE A 552 18.39 -5.58 -26.38
N ILE A 553 18.18 -4.97 -25.22
CA ILE A 553 16.88 -4.96 -24.54
C ILE A 553 15.82 -4.23 -25.38
N LEU A 554 16.19 -3.14 -26.04
CA LEU A 554 15.30 -2.39 -26.94
C LEU A 554 15.21 -2.98 -28.35
N ARG A 555 15.93 -4.09 -28.64
CA ARG A 555 15.95 -4.72 -29.98
C ARG A 555 16.32 -3.74 -31.10
N GLY A 556 17.28 -2.86 -30.84
CA GLY A 556 17.73 -1.82 -31.76
C GLY A 556 16.78 -0.65 -31.95
N ARG A 557 15.67 -0.59 -31.22
CA ARG A 557 14.76 0.55 -31.21
C ARG A 557 15.40 1.75 -30.47
N GLU A 558 15.22 2.95 -31.03
CA GLU A 558 15.66 4.16 -30.32
C GLU A 558 14.87 4.37 -29.02
N PRO A 559 15.53 4.71 -27.91
CA PRO A 559 14.85 4.97 -26.65
C PRO A 559 14.02 6.26 -26.72
N HIS A 560 12.86 6.26 -26.04
CA HIS A 560 12.01 7.45 -25.92
C HIS A 560 12.48 8.32 -24.75
N LEU A 561 13.71 8.84 -24.83
CA LEU A 561 14.28 9.68 -23.79
C LEU A 561 13.45 10.99 -23.68
N GLU A 562 12.87 11.22 -22.51
CA GLU A 562 12.33 12.51 -22.06
C GLU A 562 11.17 13.14 -22.87
N SER A 563 10.04 12.47 -23.03
CA SER A 563 8.81 13.23 -23.22
C SER A 563 8.14 13.44 -21.85
N LYS A 564 8.13 14.68 -21.33
CA LYS A 564 7.27 15.01 -20.17
C LYS A 564 5.84 14.58 -20.54
N PRO A 565 5.14 13.82 -19.68
CA PRO A 565 3.74 13.50 -19.93
C PRO A 565 2.92 14.78 -20.14
N ALA A 566 2.01 14.77 -21.11
CA ALA A 566 1.10 15.89 -21.33
C ALA A 566 0.14 16.06 -20.14
N ASP A 567 -0.20 17.30 -19.83
CA ASP A 567 -1.13 17.61 -18.75
C ASP A 567 -2.47 16.87 -18.90
N VAL A 568 -2.98 16.39 -17.76
CA VAL A 568 -4.28 15.73 -17.68
C VAL A 568 -5.40 16.75 -17.68
N ASP A 569 -6.44 16.49 -18.48
CA ASP A 569 -7.69 17.24 -18.42
C ASP A 569 -8.55 16.69 -17.26
N PHE A 570 -8.55 17.40 -16.12
CA PHE A 570 -9.31 16.99 -14.94
C PHE A 570 -10.84 16.94 -15.20
N HIS A 571 -11.38 17.72 -16.15
CA HIS A 571 -12.80 17.61 -16.50
C HIS A 571 -13.14 16.24 -17.09
N LYS A 572 -12.24 15.68 -17.92
CA LYS A 572 -12.41 14.32 -18.43
C LYS A 572 -12.30 13.27 -17.35
N ILE A 573 -11.36 13.45 -16.40
CA ILE A 573 -11.23 12.56 -15.24
C ILE A 573 -12.51 12.56 -14.40
N VAL A 574 -13.06 13.73 -14.11
CA VAL A 574 -14.33 13.86 -13.38
C VAL A 574 -15.48 13.14 -14.11
N GLN A 575 -15.57 13.29 -15.46
CA GLN A 575 -16.57 12.59 -16.24
C GLN A 575 -16.38 11.07 -16.22
N GLU A 576 -15.15 10.57 -16.34
CA GLU A 576 -14.85 9.13 -16.24
C GLU A 576 -15.19 8.57 -14.83
N MET A 577 -14.97 9.35 -13.78
CA MET A 577 -15.32 8.96 -12.41
C MET A 577 -16.84 8.91 -12.23
N ASP A 578 -17.58 9.89 -12.76
CA ASP A 578 -19.04 9.92 -12.71
C ASP A 578 -19.65 8.74 -13.45
N ASP A 579 -19.16 8.45 -14.66
CA ASP A 579 -19.58 7.28 -15.47
C ASP A 579 -19.36 5.94 -14.73
N LYS A 580 -18.39 5.88 -13.81
CA LYS A 580 -18.07 4.71 -12.97
C LYS A 580 -18.69 4.78 -11.58
N GLU A 581 -19.55 5.76 -11.33
CA GLU A 581 -20.16 6.01 -10.01
C GLU A 581 -19.12 6.12 -8.86
N ILE A 582 -17.98 6.71 -9.15
CA ILE A 582 -16.94 7.00 -8.15
C ILE A 582 -17.23 8.37 -7.53
N PRO A 583 -17.27 8.52 -6.20
CA PRO A 583 -17.53 9.79 -5.54
C PRO A 583 -16.49 10.85 -5.94
N ILE A 584 -16.97 12.04 -6.33
CA ILE A 584 -16.11 13.14 -6.79
C ILE A 584 -15.70 14.00 -5.61
N SER A 585 -14.39 14.10 -5.38
CA SER A 585 -13.73 15.05 -4.50
C SER A 585 -12.30 15.26 -4.99
N ASP A 586 -11.63 16.33 -4.57
CA ASP A 586 -10.25 16.60 -4.98
C ASP A 586 -9.28 15.48 -4.56
N ASP A 587 -9.46 14.90 -3.37
CA ASP A 587 -8.70 13.75 -2.89
C ASP A 587 -8.92 12.52 -3.78
N ASN A 588 -10.18 12.26 -4.18
CA ASN A 588 -10.54 11.13 -5.03
C ASN A 588 -10.05 11.33 -6.47
N ILE A 589 -10.09 12.55 -7.00
CA ILE A 589 -9.50 12.89 -8.30
C ILE A 589 -8.00 12.61 -8.28
N SER A 590 -7.27 13.04 -7.25
CA SER A 590 -5.84 12.75 -7.08
C SER A 590 -5.57 11.25 -7.01
N SER A 591 -6.40 10.49 -6.25
CA SER A 591 -6.28 9.04 -6.14
C SER A 591 -6.53 8.33 -7.46
N TYR A 592 -7.55 8.76 -8.21
CA TYR A 592 -7.90 8.19 -9.51
C TYR A 592 -6.84 8.48 -10.57
N CYS A 593 -6.26 9.69 -10.59
CA CYS A 593 -5.18 10.03 -11.51
C CYS A 593 -3.93 9.15 -11.30
N ILE A 594 -3.60 8.82 -10.05
CA ILE A 594 -2.40 8.05 -9.70
C ILE A 594 -2.63 6.53 -9.79
N TYR A 595 -3.79 6.06 -9.32
CA TYR A 595 -4.12 4.63 -9.20
C TYR A 595 -5.54 4.32 -9.71
N PRO A 596 -5.90 4.53 -10.98
CA PRO A 596 -7.28 4.45 -11.45
C PRO A 596 -7.93 3.09 -11.16
N LYS A 597 -7.22 1.98 -11.41
CA LYS A 597 -7.75 0.63 -11.16
C LYS A 597 -7.85 0.32 -9.66
N VAL A 598 -6.78 0.56 -8.90
CA VAL A 598 -6.75 0.25 -7.47
C VAL A 598 -7.80 1.04 -6.71
N PHE A 599 -7.95 2.33 -7.04
CA PHE A 599 -8.95 3.18 -6.42
C PHE A 599 -10.39 2.77 -6.80
N SER A 600 -10.64 2.42 -8.08
CA SER A 600 -11.95 1.90 -8.49
C SER A 600 -12.31 0.59 -7.78
N ASP A 601 -11.34 -0.32 -7.60
CA ASP A 601 -11.53 -1.56 -6.85
C ASP A 601 -11.83 -1.30 -5.37
N TYR A 602 -11.11 -0.34 -4.75
CA TYR A 602 -11.40 0.11 -3.38
C TYR A 602 -12.82 0.68 -3.24
N VAL A 603 -13.25 1.56 -4.15
CA VAL A 603 -14.61 2.15 -4.12
C VAL A 603 -15.67 1.06 -4.23
N ARG A 604 -15.46 0.04 -5.08
CA ARG A 604 -16.37 -1.11 -5.19
C ARG A 604 -16.44 -1.89 -3.89
N ARG A 605 -15.32 -2.19 -3.25
CA ARG A 605 -15.28 -2.88 -1.96
C ARG A 605 -15.87 -2.06 -0.83
N TYR A 606 -15.61 -0.74 -0.83
CA TYR A 606 -16.24 0.17 0.12
C TYR A 606 -17.77 0.22 -0.03
N LYS A 607 -18.30 0.20 -1.27
CA LYS A 607 -19.75 0.07 -1.52
C LYS A 607 -20.28 -1.26 -0.97
N GLN A 608 -19.53 -2.34 -1.08
CA GLN A 608 -19.92 -3.68 -0.61
C GLN A 608 -19.87 -3.81 0.92
N PHE A 609 -18.75 -3.49 1.55
CA PHE A 609 -18.48 -3.78 2.95
C PHE A 609 -18.61 -2.55 3.87
N GLY A 610 -18.58 -1.35 3.33
CA GLY A 610 -18.54 -0.10 4.07
C GLY A 610 -17.16 0.22 4.62
N ASP A 611 -17.12 1.05 5.66
CA ASP A 611 -15.90 1.44 6.35
C ASP A 611 -15.43 0.30 7.28
N LEU A 612 -14.32 -0.33 6.92
CA LEU A 612 -13.71 -1.43 7.68
C LEU A 612 -12.63 -0.96 8.66
N SER A 613 -12.29 0.33 8.67
CA SER A 613 -11.31 0.89 9.62
C SER A 613 -11.76 0.78 11.07
N VAL A 614 -13.07 0.64 11.29
CA VAL A 614 -13.70 0.47 12.61
C VAL A 614 -13.47 -0.90 13.26
N LEU A 615 -13.07 -1.92 12.48
CA LEU A 615 -12.76 -3.25 12.99
C LEU A 615 -11.41 -3.25 13.71
N ASP A 616 -11.32 -4.00 14.81
CA ASP A 616 -10.02 -4.32 15.38
C ASP A 616 -9.17 -5.16 14.40
N THR A 617 -7.86 -5.09 14.53
CA THR A 617 -6.94 -5.71 13.57
C THR A 617 -7.00 -7.23 13.56
N PRO A 618 -7.10 -7.93 14.71
CA PRO A 618 -7.32 -9.38 14.69
C PRO A 618 -8.59 -9.80 13.94
N THR A 619 -9.71 -9.14 14.15
CA THR A 619 -10.98 -9.45 13.44
C THR A 619 -10.86 -9.13 11.94
N PHE A 620 -10.19 -8.05 11.57
CA PHE A 620 -9.98 -7.70 10.17
C PHE A 620 -9.18 -8.77 9.41
N PHE A 621 -8.09 -9.32 9.98
CA PHE A 621 -7.24 -10.28 9.28
C PHE A 621 -7.68 -11.74 9.42
N PHE A 622 -8.30 -12.11 10.53
CA PHE A 622 -8.58 -13.51 10.86
C PHE A 622 -10.08 -13.84 10.95
N GLY A 623 -10.96 -12.83 10.85
CA GLY A 623 -12.38 -13.03 11.12
C GLY A 623 -12.64 -13.32 12.60
N MET A 624 -13.56 -14.23 12.88
CA MET A 624 -13.96 -14.61 14.24
C MET A 624 -13.96 -16.11 14.44
N ASN A 625 -13.70 -16.56 15.65
CA ASN A 625 -13.90 -17.93 16.07
C ASN A 625 -15.33 -18.15 16.60
N PRO A 626 -15.91 -19.38 16.47
CA PRO A 626 -17.20 -19.67 17.10
C PRO A 626 -17.21 -19.41 18.62
N GLY A 627 -18.22 -18.68 19.08
CA GLY A 627 -18.36 -18.24 20.48
C GLY A 627 -17.64 -16.93 20.82
N GLU A 628 -16.87 -16.38 19.91
CA GLU A 628 -16.18 -15.08 20.10
C GLU A 628 -17.15 -13.91 20.00
N GLU A 629 -16.89 -12.87 20.80
CA GLU A 629 -17.64 -11.61 20.81
C GLU A 629 -16.70 -10.44 20.57
N VAL A 630 -17.09 -9.52 19.68
CA VAL A 630 -16.32 -8.33 19.30
C VAL A 630 -17.21 -7.07 19.40
N HIS A 631 -16.62 -6.00 19.93
CA HIS A 631 -17.26 -4.70 20.05
C HIS A 631 -16.73 -3.78 18.96
N VAL A 632 -17.61 -3.32 18.07
CA VAL A 632 -17.26 -2.44 16.96
C VAL A 632 -17.87 -1.05 17.17
N ASN A 633 -17.03 -0.06 17.41
CA ASN A 633 -17.47 1.34 17.53
C ASN A 633 -17.60 1.92 16.11
N LEU A 634 -18.85 2.20 15.67
CA LEU A 634 -19.12 2.78 14.36
C LEU A 634 -18.88 4.30 14.33
N GLU A 635 -19.30 4.97 15.38
CA GLU A 635 -19.18 6.40 15.61
C GLU A 635 -19.48 6.68 17.09
N GLU A 636 -19.25 7.88 17.56
CA GLU A 636 -19.52 8.24 18.96
C GLU A 636 -20.97 7.90 19.36
N GLY A 637 -21.12 7.10 20.41
CA GLY A 637 -22.42 6.65 20.90
C GLY A 637 -23.08 5.52 20.09
N LYS A 638 -22.46 5.00 19.04
CA LYS A 638 -22.95 3.85 18.25
C LYS A 638 -21.98 2.69 18.26
N MET A 639 -22.25 1.69 19.04
CA MET A 639 -21.47 0.45 19.14
C MET A 639 -22.29 -0.74 18.66
N LEU A 640 -21.66 -1.63 17.91
CA LEU A 640 -22.19 -2.95 17.57
C LEU A 640 -21.54 -4.00 18.47
N LEU A 641 -22.39 -4.88 19.00
CA LEU A 641 -21.97 -6.11 19.65
C LEU A 641 -22.18 -7.26 18.67
N ILE A 642 -21.09 -7.87 18.24
CA ILE A 642 -21.10 -8.95 17.26
C ILE A 642 -20.59 -10.21 17.94
N ARG A 643 -21.39 -11.28 17.95
CA ARG A 643 -20.97 -12.61 18.38
C ARG A 643 -21.11 -13.58 17.21
N MET A 644 -20.10 -14.40 16.95
CA MET A 644 -20.17 -15.48 16.00
C MET A 644 -20.61 -16.76 16.72
N ASP A 645 -21.70 -17.34 16.27
CA ASP A 645 -22.24 -18.57 16.90
C ASP A 645 -21.67 -19.82 16.23
N ASN A 646 -21.71 -19.90 14.89
CA ASN A 646 -21.33 -21.10 14.17
C ASN A 646 -21.03 -20.83 12.69
N ILE A 647 -20.38 -21.79 12.04
CA ILE A 647 -20.16 -21.86 10.58
C ILE A 647 -20.57 -23.25 10.06
N THR A 648 -21.41 -23.30 9.04
CA THR A 648 -21.86 -24.57 8.45
C THR A 648 -20.80 -25.20 7.56
N ARG A 649 -20.97 -26.49 7.22
CA ARG A 649 -20.25 -27.11 6.11
C ARG A 649 -20.72 -26.51 4.79
N PRO A 650 -19.89 -26.55 3.72
CA PRO A 650 -20.34 -26.10 2.40
C PRO A 650 -21.54 -26.91 1.91
N ASP A 651 -22.49 -26.22 1.28
CA ASP A 651 -23.63 -26.85 0.61
C ASP A 651 -23.23 -27.37 -0.80
N GLU A 652 -24.21 -27.86 -1.58
CA GLU A 652 -23.98 -28.38 -2.94
C GLU A 652 -23.43 -27.33 -3.92
N ASN A 653 -23.59 -26.05 -3.61
CA ASN A 653 -23.10 -24.93 -4.40
C ASN A 653 -21.75 -24.41 -3.89
N GLY A 654 -21.18 -25.02 -2.84
CA GLY A 654 -19.97 -24.54 -2.21
C GLY A 654 -20.17 -23.39 -1.22
N ASP A 655 -21.43 -23.06 -0.89
CA ASP A 655 -21.73 -21.96 0.03
C ASP A 655 -21.76 -22.41 1.48
N ARG A 656 -21.21 -21.60 2.37
CA ARG A 656 -21.32 -21.74 3.84
C ARG A 656 -22.23 -20.68 4.39
N ILE A 657 -22.93 -20.99 5.49
CA ILE A 657 -23.67 -20.02 6.29
C ILE A 657 -22.87 -19.76 7.55
N VAL A 658 -22.50 -18.50 7.76
CA VAL A 658 -21.91 -18.00 9.00
C VAL A 658 -23.01 -17.40 9.82
N GLN A 659 -23.19 -17.90 11.04
CA GLN A 659 -24.24 -17.46 11.95
C GLN A 659 -23.68 -16.49 12.98
N PHE A 660 -24.25 -15.30 13.02
CA PHE A 660 -23.89 -14.21 13.92
C PHE A 660 -25.06 -13.80 14.79
N GLU A 661 -24.76 -13.22 15.94
CA GLU A 661 -25.68 -12.42 16.72
C GLU A 661 -25.20 -10.96 16.70
N LEU A 662 -26.04 -10.06 16.18
CA LEU A 662 -25.78 -8.63 16.12
C LEU A 662 -26.68 -7.90 17.10
N ASN A 663 -26.13 -7.32 18.17
CA ASN A 663 -26.89 -6.65 19.23
C ASN A 663 -28.03 -7.53 19.79
N GLY A 664 -27.76 -8.81 20.03
CA GLY A 664 -28.76 -9.79 20.52
C GLY A 664 -29.69 -10.34 19.44
N MET A 665 -29.50 -9.99 18.17
CA MET A 665 -30.35 -10.45 17.07
C MET A 665 -29.59 -11.37 16.13
N PRO A 666 -30.11 -12.59 15.83
CA PRO A 666 -29.45 -13.52 14.92
C PRO A 666 -29.39 -12.93 13.49
N ARG A 667 -28.26 -13.19 12.83
CA ARG A 667 -27.96 -12.87 11.43
C ARG A 667 -27.29 -14.06 10.78
N GLU A 668 -27.66 -14.34 9.53
CA GLU A 668 -27.04 -15.36 8.72
C GLU A 668 -26.41 -14.70 7.49
N ILE A 669 -25.12 -14.95 7.31
CA ILE A 669 -24.35 -14.48 6.17
C ILE A 669 -23.98 -15.68 5.33
N ARG A 670 -24.37 -15.65 4.05
CA ARG A 670 -23.98 -16.68 3.07
C ARG A 670 -22.69 -16.28 2.40
N VAL A 671 -21.70 -17.16 2.46
CA VAL A 671 -20.36 -16.95 1.88
C VAL A 671 -20.01 -18.12 0.99
N HIS A 672 -19.58 -17.85 -0.23
CA HIS A 672 -19.04 -18.85 -1.13
C HIS A 672 -17.63 -19.26 -0.70
N ASP A 673 -17.41 -20.55 -0.46
CA ASP A 673 -16.10 -21.11 -0.08
C ASP A 673 -15.26 -21.36 -1.33
N LYS A 674 -14.33 -20.47 -1.62
CA LYS A 674 -13.47 -20.48 -2.81
C LYS A 674 -12.55 -21.71 -2.87
N HIS A 675 -12.34 -22.41 -1.76
CA HIS A 675 -11.46 -23.57 -1.68
C HIS A 675 -12.15 -24.89 -2.11
N VAL A 676 -13.47 -24.87 -2.29
CA VAL A 676 -14.22 -26.04 -2.78
C VAL A 676 -14.04 -26.20 -4.30
N GLU A 677 -13.79 -25.11 -5.03
CA GLU A 677 -13.64 -25.12 -6.51
C GLU A 677 -12.22 -25.45 -7.00
N ASP A 678 -11.18 -25.28 -6.18
CA ASP A 678 -9.76 -25.41 -6.60
C ASP A 678 -9.30 -26.87 -6.86
N SER A 679 -10.19 -27.85 -6.79
CA SER A 679 -9.81 -29.28 -6.90
C SER A 679 -9.91 -29.89 -8.30
N ALA A 680 -10.15 -29.16 -9.37
CA ALA A 680 -10.41 -29.75 -10.67
C ALA A 680 -10.07 -28.92 -11.92
N ILE A 681 -8.84 -28.50 -12.16
CA ILE A 681 -8.38 -28.19 -13.54
C ILE A 681 -6.93 -28.63 -13.70
N GLU A 682 -6.68 -29.74 -14.38
CA GLU A 682 -5.36 -30.12 -14.90
C GLU A 682 -5.05 -29.27 -16.14
N ILE A 683 -4.16 -28.28 -16.01
CA ILE A 683 -3.73 -27.44 -17.13
C ILE A 683 -2.65 -28.19 -17.93
N LYS A 684 -2.84 -28.30 -19.26
CA LYS A 684 -1.90 -28.91 -20.17
C LYS A 684 -0.59 -28.12 -20.24
N LYS A 685 0.56 -28.77 -20.11
CA LYS A 685 1.87 -28.14 -20.29
C LYS A 685 2.21 -28.03 -21.77
N ALA A 686 2.86 -26.92 -22.16
CA ALA A 686 3.39 -26.75 -23.50
C ALA A 686 4.57 -27.71 -23.74
N ASN A 687 4.61 -28.30 -24.92
CA ASN A 687 5.73 -29.17 -25.32
C ASN A 687 6.82 -28.32 -25.98
N PRO A 688 8.03 -28.21 -25.37
CA PRO A 688 9.13 -27.42 -25.93
C PRO A 688 9.59 -27.86 -27.32
N ASP A 689 9.35 -29.14 -27.67
CA ASP A 689 9.72 -29.70 -28.97
C ASP A 689 8.75 -29.34 -30.10
N VAL A 690 7.64 -28.65 -29.79
CA VAL A 690 6.64 -28.18 -30.77
C VAL A 690 6.75 -26.66 -30.91
N PRO A 691 7.39 -26.15 -31.99
CA PRO A 691 7.72 -24.74 -32.11
C PRO A 691 6.55 -23.74 -32.07
N GLY A 692 5.31 -24.23 -32.25
CA GLY A 692 4.09 -23.40 -32.23
C GLY A 692 3.33 -23.42 -30.90
N GLU A 693 3.72 -24.24 -29.93
CA GLU A 693 3.12 -24.22 -28.59
C GLU A 693 3.80 -23.15 -27.73
N VAL A 694 3.01 -22.17 -27.29
CA VAL A 694 3.50 -21.06 -26.43
C VAL A 694 3.21 -21.39 -24.99
N GLY A 695 4.25 -21.61 -24.20
CA GLY A 695 4.15 -21.86 -22.75
C GLY A 695 4.34 -20.59 -21.92
N ALA A 696 3.79 -20.59 -20.72
CA ALA A 696 4.03 -19.53 -19.75
C ALA A 696 5.50 -19.53 -19.31
N THR A 697 6.17 -18.38 -19.37
CA THR A 697 7.57 -18.22 -18.94
C THR A 697 7.72 -18.08 -17.43
N LEU A 698 6.65 -17.67 -16.74
CA LEU A 698 6.61 -17.41 -15.30
C LEU A 698 5.30 -17.92 -14.71
N SER A 699 5.34 -18.42 -13.47
CA SER A 699 4.11 -18.67 -12.71
C SER A 699 3.47 -17.33 -12.30
N GLY A 700 2.17 -17.18 -12.57
CA GLY A 700 1.46 -15.92 -12.33
C GLY A 700 0.03 -15.96 -12.86
N LYS A 701 -0.40 -14.92 -13.57
CA LYS A 701 -1.72 -14.87 -14.23
C LYS A 701 -1.64 -14.21 -15.62
N VAL A 702 -2.59 -14.54 -16.47
CA VAL A 702 -2.77 -13.87 -17.76
C VAL A 702 -3.42 -12.51 -17.52
N VAL A 703 -2.80 -11.42 -17.98
CA VAL A 703 -3.35 -10.06 -17.88
C VAL A 703 -4.22 -9.77 -19.08
N LYS A 704 -3.68 -10.04 -20.29
CA LYS A 704 -4.34 -9.70 -21.54
C LYS A 704 -3.91 -10.62 -22.65
N ILE A 705 -4.84 -10.99 -23.51
CA ILE A 705 -4.58 -11.70 -24.77
C ILE A 705 -4.68 -10.66 -25.89
N LEU A 706 -3.65 -10.57 -26.73
CA LEU A 706 -3.51 -9.52 -27.76
C LEU A 706 -3.96 -10.00 -29.13
N VAL A 707 -4.21 -11.31 -29.29
CA VAL A 707 -4.59 -11.96 -30.53
C VAL A 707 -5.86 -12.78 -30.36
N ALA A 708 -6.57 -13.06 -31.47
CA ALA A 708 -7.74 -13.92 -31.48
C ALA A 708 -7.46 -15.22 -32.26
N LYS A 709 -8.23 -16.27 -31.97
CA LYS A 709 -8.17 -17.51 -32.77
C LYS A 709 -8.47 -17.21 -34.24
N GLY A 710 -7.57 -17.63 -35.12
CA GLY A 710 -7.62 -17.40 -36.55
C GLY A 710 -6.78 -16.22 -37.03
N ASP A 711 -6.20 -15.41 -36.12
CA ASP A 711 -5.32 -14.31 -36.53
C ASP A 711 -3.99 -14.85 -37.07
N LYS A 712 -3.47 -14.16 -38.07
CA LYS A 712 -2.12 -14.43 -38.59
C LYS A 712 -1.10 -13.59 -37.79
N VAL A 713 -0.07 -14.24 -37.31
CA VAL A 713 1.01 -13.59 -36.57
C VAL A 713 2.35 -13.89 -37.24
N GLU A 714 3.25 -12.94 -37.20
CA GLU A 714 4.65 -13.13 -37.61
C GLU A 714 5.51 -13.43 -36.36
N LYS A 715 6.63 -14.10 -36.58
CA LYS A 715 7.59 -14.35 -35.49
C LYS A 715 8.03 -13.02 -34.85
N GLY A 716 7.83 -12.90 -33.54
CA GLY A 716 8.14 -11.69 -32.77
C GLY A 716 6.94 -10.79 -32.48
N ASP A 717 5.75 -11.06 -33.07
CA ASP A 717 4.55 -10.29 -32.75
C ASP A 717 4.09 -10.52 -31.31
N PRO A 718 3.66 -9.47 -30.58
CA PRO A 718 3.13 -9.61 -29.22
C PRO A 718 1.79 -10.36 -29.22
N ILE A 719 1.67 -11.41 -28.40
CA ILE A 719 0.50 -12.30 -28.38
C ILE A 719 -0.24 -12.33 -27.04
N ILE A 720 0.47 -12.37 -25.92
CA ILE A 720 -0.13 -12.45 -24.57
C ILE A 720 0.70 -11.62 -23.60
N VAL A 721 0.03 -10.94 -22.65
CA VAL A 721 0.65 -10.30 -21.49
C VAL A 721 0.35 -11.14 -20.26
N THR A 722 1.38 -11.59 -19.57
CA THR A 722 1.30 -12.30 -18.30
C THR A 722 1.82 -11.42 -17.16
N GLU A 723 1.33 -11.62 -15.95
CA GLU A 723 1.79 -10.93 -14.73
C GLU A 723 2.16 -11.96 -13.68
N ALA A 724 3.38 -11.86 -13.19
CA ALA A 724 3.84 -12.61 -12.03
C ALA A 724 4.28 -11.62 -10.94
N MET A 725 3.61 -11.59 -9.80
CA MET A 725 3.94 -10.75 -8.63
C MET A 725 4.21 -9.26 -8.98
N LYS A 726 3.36 -8.67 -9.82
CA LYS A 726 3.47 -7.29 -10.34
C LYS A 726 4.56 -7.08 -11.42
N MET A 727 5.18 -8.15 -11.92
CA MET A 727 5.97 -8.11 -13.14
C MET A 727 5.08 -8.47 -14.32
N GLU A 728 4.91 -7.55 -15.25
CA GLU A 728 4.26 -7.85 -16.53
C GLU A 728 5.31 -8.27 -17.56
N THR A 729 5.03 -9.34 -18.27
CA THR A 729 5.85 -9.84 -19.38
C THR A 729 4.98 -10.01 -20.61
N THR A 730 5.40 -9.45 -21.73
CA THR A 730 4.72 -9.63 -23.00
C THR A 730 5.39 -10.78 -23.76
N LEU A 731 4.66 -11.87 -23.96
CA LEU A 731 5.10 -13.02 -24.76
C LEU A 731 4.90 -12.71 -26.23
N THR A 732 5.89 -13.11 -27.04
CA THR A 732 5.88 -12.92 -28.49
C THR A 732 5.74 -14.27 -29.23
N ALA A 733 5.26 -14.24 -30.45
CA ALA A 733 5.08 -15.42 -31.27
C ALA A 733 6.44 -16.07 -31.61
N PRO A 734 6.71 -17.34 -31.23
CA PRO A 734 7.96 -17.99 -31.53
C PRO A 734 8.12 -18.38 -33.00
N VAL A 735 7.01 -18.51 -33.71
CA VAL A 735 6.96 -18.83 -35.15
C VAL A 735 5.88 -18.00 -35.85
N SER A 736 6.06 -17.78 -37.15
CA SER A 736 4.99 -17.19 -37.98
C SER A 736 3.94 -18.25 -38.32
N GLY A 737 2.66 -17.89 -38.24
CA GLY A 737 1.56 -18.82 -38.54
C GLY A 737 0.18 -18.25 -38.19
N THR A 738 -0.77 -19.13 -38.04
CA THR A 738 -2.15 -18.78 -37.66
C THR A 738 -2.41 -19.27 -36.22
N VAL A 739 -3.02 -18.46 -35.37
CA VAL A 739 -3.44 -18.83 -34.02
C VAL A 739 -4.52 -19.92 -34.11
N LYS A 740 -4.18 -21.14 -33.77
CA LYS A 740 -5.09 -22.32 -33.82
C LYS A 740 -5.94 -22.45 -32.59
N GLU A 741 -5.33 -22.21 -31.42
CA GLU A 741 -5.99 -22.40 -30.13
C GLU A 741 -5.47 -21.35 -29.15
N ILE A 742 -6.35 -20.88 -28.29
CA ILE A 742 -6.01 -20.09 -27.10
C ILE A 742 -6.48 -20.92 -25.91
N ALA A 743 -5.53 -21.47 -25.15
CA ALA A 743 -5.76 -22.41 -24.05
C ALA A 743 -5.96 -21.70 -22.69
N THR A 744 -6.01 -20.39 -22.68
CA THR A 744 -6.11 -19.57 -21.47
C THR A 744 -7.06 -18.39 -21.65
N ALA A 745 -7.39 -17.69 -20.57
CA ALA A 745 -8.23 -16.49 -20.58
C ALA A 745 -7.62 -15.40 -19.69
N PRO A 746 -7.93 -14.11 -19.90
CA PRO A 746 -7.54 -13.05 -18.97
C PRO A 746 -8.00 -13.33 -17.54
N GLY A 747 -7.10 -13.20 -16.59
CA GLY A 747 -7.35 -13.51 -15.17
C GLY A 747 -7.01 -14.95 -14.75
N THR A 748 -6.76 -15.87 -15.70
CA THR A 748 -6.42 -17.27 -15.38
C THR A 748 -5.06 -17.33 -14.68
N PRO A 749 -4.95 -18.03 -13.51
CA PRO A 749 -3.66 -18.36 -12.92
C PRO A 749 -2.93 -19.36 -13.82
N ILE A 750 -1.61 -19.20 -13.93
CA ILE A 750 -0.73 -20.03 -14.77
C ILE A 750 0.55 -20.38 -14.01
N GLU A 751 1.08 -21.55 -14.26
CA GLU A 751 2.41 -21.95 -13.83
C GLU A 751 3.40 -21.93 -14.99
N SER A 752 4.69 -21.82 -14.68
CA SER A 752 5.74 -21.93 -15.71
C SER A 752 5.58 -23.22 -16.51
N GLY A 753 5.60 -23.08 -17.83
CA GLY A 753 5.38 -24.17 -18.79
C GLY A 753 3.92 -24.46 -19.13
N ASP A 754 2.92 -23.83 -18.52
CA ASP A 754 1.51 -24.02 -18.90
C ASP A 754 1.25 -23.57 -20.35
N LEU A 755 0.50 -24.38 -21.10
CA LEU A 755 0.15 -24.05 -22.49
C LEU A 755 -0.81 -22.88 -22.52
N LEU A 756 -0.41 -21.79 -23.16
CA LEU A 756 -1.21 -20.56 -23.29
C LEU A 756 -1.88 -20.45 -24.66
N LEU A 757 -1.15 -20.79 -25.72
CA LEU A 757 -1.60 -20.57 -27.10
C LEU A 757 -0.84 -21.51 -28.05
N VAL A 758 -1.52 -21.89 -29.16
CA VAL A 758 -0.93 -22.71 -30.23
C VAL A 758 -0.96 -21.96 -31.55
N ILE A 759 0.22 -21.82 -32.18
CA ILE A 759 0.39 -21.26 -33.53
C ILE A 759 0.73 -22.40 -34.47
N GLY A 760 0.12 -22.42 -35.63
CA GLY A 760 0.40 -23.42 -36.64
C GLY A 760 0.12 -22.89 -38.06
N GLU A 761 0.56 -23.67 -39.09
CA GLU A 761 0.31 -23.31 -40.50
C GLU A 761 -1.18 -23.24 -40.86
#